data_de028af6f46c4ee8e87c419be70ebf91
#
_entry.id   de028af6f46c4ee8e87c419be70ebf91
#
_cell.length_a   1.000
_cell.length_b   1.000
_cell.length_c   1.000
_cell.angle_alpha   90.00
_cell.angle_beta   90.00
_cell.angle_gamma   90.00
#
_symmetry.space_group_name_H-M   'P 1'
#
loop_
_entity.id
_entity.type
_entity.pdbx_description
1 polymer ?
#
loop_
_entity_poly.entity_id
_entity_poly.type
_entity_poly.pdbx_seq_one_letter_code
_entity_poly.pdbx_strand_id
1 'polypeptide(L)'
;MSGHARANGMDTYGSVILGDSREKKLDSSKQHEDDRTPITVGFVGNPNCGKTTLFNAFTGAKLKVANWPGVTVERVEGETSYKGRPIKVIDLPGIYSLTSYTIEEKVTRKCIEDGGVDVIINVVDASSLERNLYLTMQLIELKKPVILALNMMDIVEERGMEIDMHRLPEMLGEIPVVPVSARKRTGLDVLMHAVVHHYEEGPQGVVIRYSQEVEEKIRLIEEALFKKYGEMDNMRWHAIKFLEFDQVVIDDHPLDDVSRILPRNYEKQIINEKYDYIEEVIKECLFNKDEKAATTDRVDRLMTHPVWGIPVFLGIMALVFFLTFTVGDFLKEYFQMGLDMFSGAVLSLLTSVHAAQWITSLIVDGIIAGVGGILTFLPNIFILFLALAFLEDSGYMARVAYVMNETMGMVGLSGKAFLPMLLGFGCTVPAVMATRALESVKDRRRTILITPFMSCSARLPIYVLFAEMFFPDRALIVAYSLYIIGLCMAILVAFIVHIHGKNDSAQNALLIELPEYKTPNGRTVAIYVWDKVKDYLSKAGTTIFIASIVLWFVLNLGPKGFVSDVSDSFAAVIGHVLVPVLRPAGLGQWQVAVALISGLSAKEVVVSSFSVLYGINNVNSAAGMTALSSQLAMAGFGGVNAYALMIFCLLYSPCIAAVATTKRETGSWRWTIGMVLFQLAVAWAGAMLVFQLGSLIF
;
A
#
# COMPACT_ATOMS: atom_id res chain seq x y z
N MET A 1 33.98 18.39 -40.93
CA MET A 1 34.30 17.02 -41.39
C MET A 1 34.38 16.16 -40.14
N SER A 2 33.30 15.46 -39.84
CA SER A 2 33.21 14.22 -39.06
C SER A 2 31.78 14.08 -38.52
N GLY A 3 30.98 13.47 -39.28
CA GLY A 3 29.62 13.07 -38.92
C GLY A 3 29.26 11.93 -39.87
N HIS A 4 29.19 10.73 -39.34
CA HIS A 4 28.52 9.55 -39.88
C HIS A 4 29.25 8.27 -39.47
N ALA A 5 29.00 7.83 -38.26
CA ALA A 5 29.32 6.48 -37.82
C ALA A 5 28.52 6.09 -36.58
N ARG A 6 27.19 6.06 -36.66
CA ARG A 6 26.33 5.52 -35.56
C ARG A 6 25.01 4.90 -36.04
N ALA A 7 24.85 4.61 -37.31
CA ALA A 7 23.60 4.03 -37.82
C ALA A 7 23.69 2.51 -38.15
N ASN A 8 24.84 1.88 -38.03
CA ASN A 8 25.05 0.50 -38.52
C ASN A 8 25.01 -0.61 -37.45
N GLY A 9 24.79 -0.28 -36.19
CA GLY A 9 24.80 -1.31 -35.13
C GLY A 9 23.51 -2.16 -35.04
N MET A 10 22.37 -1.63 -35.47
CA MET A 10 21.08 -2.32 -35.29
C MET A 10 20.75 -3.30 -36.43
N ASP A 11 21.23 -3.06 -37.63
CA ASP A 11 21.00 -3.97 -38.80
C ASP A 11 21.79 -5.28 -38.68
N THR A 12 22.85 -5.31 -37.87
CA THR A 12 23.69 -6.51 -37.70
C THR A 12 23.05 -7.55 -36.76
N TYR A 13 22.21 -7.12 -35.84
CA TYR A 13 21.53 -8.05 -34.91
C TYR A 13 20.38 -8.83 -35.54
N GLY A 14 19.74 -8.30 -36.56
CA GLY A 14 18.67 -8.99 -37.30
C GLY A 14 19.15 -10.15 -38.18
N SER A 15 20.43 -10.19 -38.57
CA SER A 15 20.96 -11.21 -39.46
C SER A 15 21.57 -12.43 -38.75
N VAL A 16 21.82 -12.34 -37.47
CA VAL A 16 22.49 -13.40 -36.69
C VAL A 16 21.48 -14.36 -36.00
N ILE A 17 20.23 -13.93 -35.84
CA ILE A 17 19.17 -14.77 -35.24
C ILE A 17 18.57 -15.78 -36.22
N LEU A 18 18.82 -15.63 -37.55
CA LEU A 18 18.37 -16.54 -38.59
C LEU A 18 19.52 -17.50 -38.97
N GLY A 19 19.84 -18.42 -38.08
CA GLY A 19 20.74 -19.53 -38.39
C GLY A 19 20.16 -20.45 -39.49
N ASP A 20 20.98 -20.71 -40.45
CA ASP A 20 20.78 -21.53 -41.67
C ASP A 20 20.23 -22.92 -41.31
N SER A 21 18.90 -23.07 -41.21
CA SER A 21 18.25 -24.37 -41.02
C SER A 21 17.86 -24.98 -42.37
N ARG A 22 18.55 -26.05 -42.72
CA ARG A 22 18.31 -26.90 -43.85
C ARG A 22 16.83 -27.17 -44.11
N GLU A 23 16.33 -26.76 -45.27
CA GLU A 23 15.02 -27.11 -45.82
C GLU A 23 14.77 -28.63 -45.74
N LYS A 24 13.94 -29.04 -44.76
CA LYS A 24 13.19 -30.28 -44.87
C LYS A 24 11.86 -29.97 -45.57
N LYS A 25 11.74 -30.47 -46.83
CA LYS A 25 10.44 -30.49 -47.53
C LYS A 25 9.39 -31.19 -46.67
N LEU A 26 8.49 -30.44 -46.05
CA LEU A 26 7.25 -30.93 -45.48
C LEU A 26 6.11 -30.83 -46.50
N ASP A 27 5.21 -31.80 -46.42
CA ASP A 27 4.07 -32.07 -47.28
C ASP A 27 3.13 -30.88 -47.42
N SER A 28 2.95 -30.34 -48.63
CA SER A 28 2.23 -29.09 -48.93
C SER A 28 0.70 -29.12 -48.67
N SER A 29 0.14 -30.27 -48.29
CA SER A 29 -1.31 -30.40 -48.04
C SER A 29 -1.75 -30.10 -46.60
N LYS A 30 -0.84 -30.17 -45.62
CA LYS A 30 -1.13 -29.78 -44.22
C LYS A 30 -0.93 -28.26 -43.95
N GLN A 31 -0.18 -27.55 -44.80
CA GLN A 31 0.11 -26.12 -44.62
C GLN A 31 -1.10 -25.19 -44.85
N HIS A 32 -2.11 -25.62 -45.61
CA HIS A 32 -3.25 -24.76 -45.98
C HIS A 32 -4.42 -24.73 -45.00
N GLU A 33 -4.54 -25.72 -44.09
CA GLU A 33 -5.59 -25.71 -43.06
C GLU A 33 -5.14 -25.01 -41.75
N ASP A 34 -3.82 -25.05 -41.45
CA ASP A 34 -3.21 -24.47 -40.24
C ASP A 34 -3.06 -22.93 -40.29
N ASP A 35 -3.10 -22.36 -41.49
CA ASP A 35 -2.91 -20.91 -41.73
C ASP A 35 -4.13 -20.04 -41.34
N ARG A 36 -5.25 -20.64 -40.98
CA ARG A 36 -6.51 -19.94 -40.66
C ARG A 36 -6.85 -19.83 -39.17
N THR A 37 -6.25 -20.64 -38.35
CA THR A 37 -6.49 -20.56 -36.89
C THR A 37 -5.68 -19.42 -36.26
N PRO A 38 -6.31 -18.50 -35.51
CA PRO A 38 -5.59 -17.41 -34.85
C PRO A 38 -4.67 -17.98 -33.77
N ILE A 39 -3.40 -17.54 -33.75
CA ILE A 39 -2.47 -17.86 -32.68
C ILE A 39 -2.82 -16.99 -31.47
N THR A 40 -3.04 -17.58 -30.30
CA THR A 40 -3.31 -16.85 -29.06
C THR A 40 -2.00 -16.63 -28.31
N VAL A 41 -1.62 -15.36 -28.15
CA VAL A 41 -0.39 -14.92 -27.50
C VAL A 41 -0.69 -14.28 -26.16
N GLY A 42 -0.06 -14.75 -25.08
CA GLY A 42 -0.15 -14.17 -23.76
C GLY A 42 1.06 -13.29 -23.44
N PHE A 43 0.82 -12.02 -23.10
CA PHE A 43 1.86 -11.14 -22.57
C PHE A 43 1.96 -11.34 -21.06
N VAL A 44 3.10 -11.79 -20.59
CA VAL A 44 3.42 -12.01 -19.18
C VAL A 44 4.65 -11.17 -18.82
N GLY A 45 4.81 -10.77 -17.59
CA GLY A 45 6.01 -10.07 -17.13
C GLY A 45 5.82 -9.42 -15.78
N ASN A 46 6.91 -9.01 -15.18
CA ASN A 46 6.89 -8.35 -13.89
C ASN A 46 6.14 -7.00 -13.96
N PRO A 47 5.55 -6.54 -12.86
CA PRO A 47 5.07 -5.16 -12.77
C PRO A 47 6.18 -4.18 -13.17
N ASN A 48 5.83 -3.13 -13.92
CA ASN A 48 6.73 -2.07 -14.37
C ASN A 48 7.79 -2.45 -15.42
N CYS A 49 7.85 -3.68 -15.95
CA CYS A 49 8.73 -4.06 -17.05
C CYS A 49 8.35 -3.44 -18.42
N GLY A 50 7.29 -2.62 -18.45
CA GLY A 50 6.80 -1.99 -19.67
C GLY A 50 5.86 -2.89 -20.49
N LYS A 51 5.32 -3.95 -19.92
CA LYS A 51 4.42 -4.94 -20.55
C LYS A 51 3.25 -4.28 -21.30
N THR A 52 2.44 -3.47 -20.61
CA THR A 52 1.28 -2.80 -21.23
C THR A 52 1.69 -1.81 -22.33
N THR A 53 2.84 -1.15 -22.20
CA THR A 53 3.37 -0.28 -23.25
C THR A 53 3.75 -1.07 -24.49
N LEU A 54 4.42 -2.22 -24.31
CA LEU A 54 4.79 -3.12 -25.41
C LEU A 54 3.55 -3.74 -26.04
N PHE A 55 2.58 -4.19 -25.24
CA PHE A 55 1.30 -4.71 -25.69
C PHE A 55 0.55 -3.70 -26.58
N ASN A 56 0.45 -2.44 -26.14
CA ASN A 56 -0.18 -1.38 -26.93
C ASN A 56 0.58 -1.07 -28.23
N ALA A 57 1.91 -1.13 -28.19
CA ALA A 57 2.74 -0.95 -29.38
C ALA A 57 2.57 -2.10 -30.37
N PHE A 58 2.37 -3.32 -29.89
CA PHE A 58 2.21 -4.55 -30.66
C PHE A 58 0.82 -4.68 -31.30
N THR A 59 -0.25 -4.31 -30.58
CA THR A 59 -1.64 -4.48 -31.01
C THR A 59 -2.23 -3.25 -31.74
N GLY A 60 -1.65 -2.08 -31.54
CA GLY A 60 -2.23 -0.82 -32.02
C GLY A 60 -3.48 -0.39 -31.22
N ALA A 61 -4.42 0.32 -31.86
CA ALA A 61 -5.56 0.95 -31.16
C ALA A 61 -6.81 0.07 -30.98
N LYS A 62 -6.81 -1.20 -31.37
CA LYS A 62 -7.99 -2.08 -31.32
C LYS A 62 -7.93 -2.96 -30.07
N LEU A 63 -8.40 -2.42 -28.94
CA LEU A 63 -8.41 -3.12 -27.67
C LEU A 63 -9.86 -3.42 -27.22
N LYS A 64 -10.07 -4.62 -26.67
CA LYS A 64 -11.27 -5.03 -25.97
C LYS A 64 -10.94 -5.18 -24.48
N VAL A 65 -11.65 -4.46 -23.62
CA VAL A 65 -11.48 -4.53 -22.16
C VAL A 65 -12.68 -5.25 -21.56
N ALA A 66 -12.40 -6.25 -20.74
CA ALA A 66 -13.39 -7.03 -19.97
C ALA A 66 -12.80 -7.34 -18.59
N ASN A 67 -13.56 -8.00 -17.72
CA ASN A 67 -13.01 -8.56 -16.50
C ASN A 67 -12.83 -10.07 -16.65
N TRP A 68 -11.84 -10.64 -15.95
CA TRP A 68 -11.71 -12.08 -15.85
C TRP A 68 -12.93 -12.67 -15.14
N PRO A 69 -13.44 -13.83 -15.55
CA PRO A 69 -14.62 -14.45 -14.94
C PRO A 69 -14.45 -14.65 -13.43
N GLY A 70 -15.39 -14.12 -12.63
CA GLY A 70 -15.44 -14.29 -11.19
C GLY A 70 -14.47 -13.44 -10.35
N VAL A 71 -13.69 -12.55 -10.95
CA VAL A 71 -12.73 -11.67 -10.27
C VAL A 71 -12.78 -10.23 -10.80
N THR A 72 -12.26 -9.27 -10.02
CA THR A 72 -12.22 -7.84 -10.37
C THR A 72 -10.96 -7.45 -11.15
N VAL A 73 -10.27 -8.40 -11.75
CA VAL A 73 -9.05 -8.18 -12.53
C VAL A 73 -9.44 -7.90 -13.99
N GLU A 74 -8.88 -6.85 -14.57
CA GLU A 74 -9.13 -6.48 -15.96
C GLU A 74 -8.45 -7.47 -16.92
N ARG A 75 -9.15 -7.81 -18.01
CA ARG A 75 -8.66 -8.59 -19.13
C ARG A 75 -8.64 -7.71 -20.36
N VAL A 76 -7.48 -7.48 -20.92
CA VAL A 76 -7.31 -6.68 -22.13
C VAL A 76 -6.92 -7.61 -23.27
N GLU A 77 -7.69 -7.57 -24.36
CA GLU A 77 -7.43 -8.36 -25.55
C GLU A 77 -7.20 -7.43 -26.75
N GLY A 78 -6.30 -7.82 -27.63
CA GLY A 78 -6.04 -7.16 -28.89
C GLY A 78 -5.99 -8.16 -30.04
N GLU A 79 -6.19 -7.68 -31.26
CA GLU A 79 -6.08 -8.48 -32.48
C GLU A 79 -5.07 -7.81 -33.40
N THR A 80 -4.13 -8.58 -33.93
CA THR A 80 -3.15 -8.14 -34.93
C THR A 80 -2.97 -9.24 -35.97
N SER A 81 -2.14 -9.00 -36.99
CA SER A 81 -1.82 -10.01 -37.97
C SER A 81 -0.37 -9.85 -38.44
N TYR A 82 0.29 -10.96 -38.72
CA TYR A 82 1.62 -10.98 -39.27
C TYR A 82 1.66 -11.86 -40.53
N LYS A 83 2.10 -11.29 -41.68
CA LYS A 83 2.13 -11.97 -42.98
C LYS A 83 0.83 -12.71 -43.35
N GLY A 84 -0.31 -12.14 -42.98
CA GLY A 84 -1.64 -12.71 -43.28
C GLY A 84 -2.18 -13.68 -42.19
N ARG A 85 -1.36 -14.14 -41.26
CA ARG A 85 -1.81 -14.99 -40.12
C ARG A 85 -2.38 -14.14 -39.00
N PRO A 86 -3.63 -14.44 -38.55
CA PRO A 86 -4.25 -13.68 -37.46
C PRO A 86 -3.61 -14.06 -36.13
N ILE A 87 -3.37 -13.05 -35.29
CA ILE A 87 -2.79 -13.20 -33.93
C ILE A 87 -3.74 -12.53 -32.96
N LYS A 88 -4.23 -13.29 -31.99
CA LYS A 88 -4.98 -12.80 -30.84
C LYS A 88 -4.01 -12.61 -29.69
N VAL A 89 -4.04 -11.43 -29.06
CA VAL A 89 -3.12 -11.06 -27.98
C VAL A 89 -3.89 -10.82 -26.71
N ILE A 90 -3.42 -11.35 -25.59
CA ILE A 90 -4.03 -11.20 -24.26
C ILE A 90 -3.00 -10.56 -23.33
N ASP A 91 -3.31 -9.40 -22.75
CA ASP A 91 -2.51 -8.79 -21.68
C ASP A 91 -2.86 -9.47 -20.35
N LEU A 92 -1.96 -10.29 -19.83
CA LEU A 92 -2.11 -10.94 -18.54
C LEU A 92 -1.64 -10.00 -17.42
N PRO A 93 -2.20 -10.11 -16.20
CA PRO A 93 -1.76 -9.30 -15.07
C PRO A 93 -0.25 -9.37 -14.85
N GLY A 94 0.35 -8.25 -14.39
CA GLY A 94 1.77 -8.24 -14.00
C GLY A 94 1.98 -9.05 -12.74
N ILE A 95 2.89 -10.01 -12.79
CA ILE A 95 3.18 -10.93 -11.69
C ILE A 95 4.68 -11.09 -11.50
N TYR A 96 5.10 -11.44 -10.29
CA TYR A 96 6.49 -11.74 -9.99
C TYR A 96 6.78 -13.24 -9.98
N SER A 97 5.75 -14.04 -9.77
CA SER A 97 5.83 -15.49 -9.66
C SER A 97 4.53 -16.13 -10.15
N LEU A 98 4.59 -17.42 -10.51
CA LEU A 98 3.43 -18.26 -10.81
C LEU A 98 2.91 -19.01 -9.57
N THR A 99 3.39 -18.68 -8.38
CA THR A 99 2.86 -19.22 -7.12
C THR A 99 1.52 -18.53 -6.82
N SER A 100 0.51 -19.31 -6.39
CA SER A 100 -0.89 -18.85 -6.29
C SER A 100 -1.19 -17.99 -5.05
N TYR A 101 -0.35 -17.01 -4.72
CA TYR A 101 -0.55 -16.13 -3.55
C TYR A 101 -1.53 -14.99 -3.82
N THR A 102 -1.45 -14.34 -4.98
CA THR A 102 -2.33 -13.24 -5.37
C THR A 102 -3.42 -13.70 -6.33
N ILE A 103 -4.46 -12.86 -6.49
CA ILE A 103 -5.54 -13.14 -7.45
C ILE A 103 -4.99 -13.04 -8.88
N GLU A 104 -4.09 -12.10 -9.11
CA GLU A 104 -3.43 -11.86 -10.38
C GLU A 104 -2.58 -13.07 -10.80
N GLU A 105 -1.81 -13.66 -9.88
CA GLU A 105 -1.01 -14.87 -10.13
C GLU A 105 -1.90 -16.06 -10.45
N LYS A 106 -2.99 -16.26 -9.70
CA LYS A 106 -3.98 -17.32 -9.96
C LYS A 106 -4.61 -17.21 -11.35
N VAL A 107 -4.98 -15.97 -11.73
CA VAL A 107 -5.60 -15.70 -13.04
C VAL A 107 -4.62 -15.99 -14.17
N THR A 108 -3.39 -15.46 -14.06
CA THR A 108 -2.34 -15.64 -15.07
C THR A 108 -1.99 -17.12 -15.24
N ARG A 109 -1.75 -17.82 -14.13
CA ARG A 109 -1.42 -19.23 -14.11
C ARG A 109 -2.54 -20.06 -14.76
N LYS A 110 -3.79 -19.89 -14.30
CA LYS A 110 -4.94 -20.61 -14.83
C LYS A 110 -5.12 -20.38 -16.34
N CYS A 111 -4.93 -19.14 -16.82
CA CYS A 111 -5.02 -18.86 -18.25
C CYS A 111 -3.97 -19.61 -19.07
N ILE A 112 -2.75 -19.80 -18.54
CA ILE A 112 -1.68 -20.51 -19.22
C ILE A 112 -1.91 -22.02 -19.16
N GLU A 113 -2.34 -22.57 -18.02
CA GLU A 113 -2.59 -24.01 -17.81
C GLU A 113 -3.80 -24.50 -18.61
N ASP A 114 -4.92 -23.78 -18.60
CA ASP A 114 -6.19 -24.17 -19.27
C ASP A 114 -6.11 -24.10 -20.82
N GLY A 115 -4.93 -23.86 -21.40
CA GLY A 115 -4.76 -23.76 -22.85
C GLY A 115 -5.29 -22.47 -23.47
N GLY A 116 -5.53 -21.43 -22.66
CA GLY A 116 -5.97 -20.12 -23.14
C GLY A 116 -4.90 -19.33 -23.91
N VAL A 117 -3.64 -19.85 -23.95
CA VAL A 117 -2.49 -19.23 -24.60
C VAL A 117 -1.66 -20.29 -25.30
N ASP A 118 -1.32 -20.03 -26.57
CA ASP A 118 -0.49 -20.91 -27.40
C ASP A 118 1.00 -20.56 -27.27
N VAL A 119 1.32 -19.26 -27.23
CA VAL A 119 2.68 -18.72 -27.11
C VAL A 119 2.73 -17.67 -26.03
N ILE A 120 3.75 -17.69 -25.22
CA ILE A 120 3.97 -16.72 -24.14
C ILE A 120 5.06 -15.74 -24.56
N ILE A 121 4.75 -14.45 -24.55
CA ILE A 121 5.76 -13.38 -24.60
C ILE A 121 6.02 -12.94 -23.16
N ASN A 122 7.18 -13.32 -22.64
CA ASN A 122 7.65 -12.86 -21.35
C ASN A 122 8.39 -11.53 -21.52
N VAL A 123 7.78 -10.44 -21.06
CA VAL A 123 8.36 -9.09 -21.14
C VAL A 123 9.24 -8.86 -19.93
N VAL A 124 10.51 -8.65 -20.18
CA VAL A 124 11.58 -8.50 -19.18
C VAL A 124 12.21 -7.12 -19.29
N ASP A 125 12.39 -6.46 -18.17
CA ASP A 125 13.19 -5.24 -18.08
C ASP A 125 14.68 -5.62 -18.19
N ALA A 126 15.28 -5.33 -19.33
CA ALA A 126 16.68 -5.64 -19.61
C ALA A 126 17.65 -4.87 -18.69
N SER A 127 17.24 -3.74 -18.14
CA SER A 127 18.05 -2.96 -17.20
C SER A 127 18.08 -3.57 -15.78
N SER A 128 17.19 -4.53 -15.50
CA SER A 128 17.05 -5.24 -14.21
C SER A 128 16.84 -6.74 -14.45
N LEU A 129 17.71 -7.34 -15.26
CA LEU A 129 17.56 -8.69 -15.80
C LEU A 129 17.45 -9.77 -14.71
N GLU A 130 18.31 -9.73 -13.70
CA GLU A 130 18.38 -10.69 -12.59
C GLU A 130 16.99 -10.96 -11.96
N ARG A 131 16.28 -9.91 -11.67
CA ARG A 131 14.95 -9.97 -11.01
C ARG A 131 13.88 -10.56 -11.93
N ASN A 132 13.95 -10.22 -13.21
CA ASN A 132 12.92 -10.62 -14.17
C ASN A 132 13.08 -12.07 -14.63
N LEU A 133 14.29 -12.61 -14.58
CA LEU A 133 14.56 -14.00 -14.97
C LEU A 133 13.90 -15.03 -14.06
N TYR A 134 13.57 -14.69 -12.82
CA TYR A 134 12.88 -15.65 -11.91
C TYR A 134 11.53 -16.10 -12.48
N LEU A 135 10.72 -15.16 -12.97
CA LEU A 135 9.46 -15.49 -13.66
C LEU A 135 9.72 -16.27 -14.97
N THR A 136 10.77 -15.88 -15.70
CA THR A 136 11.18 -16.58 -16.93
C THR A 136 11.45 -18.07 -16.66
N MET A 137 12.18 -18.39 -15.57
CA MET A 137 12.46 -19.77 -15.18
C MET A 137 11.17 -20.55 -14.90
N GLN A 138 10.21 -19.96 -14.22
CA GLN A 138 8.94 -20.60 -13.94
C GLN A 138 8.06 -20.79 -15.18
N LEU A 139 8.13 -19.88 -16.14
CA LEU A 139 7.42 -20.02 -17.42
C LEU A 139 8.02 -21.14 -18.30
N ILE A 140 9.35 -21.27 -18.32
CA ILE A 140 10.04 -22.35 -19.04
C ILE A 140 9.65 -23.72 -18.45
N GLU A 141 9.52 -23.84 -17.12
CA GLU A 141 9.10 -25.08 -16.46
C GLU A 141 7.71 -25.56 -16.88
N LEU A 142 6.83 -24.65 -17.35
CA LEU A 142 5.48 -25.00 -17.86
C LEU A 142 5.49 -25.67 -19.24
N LYS A 143 6.65 -25.79 -19.90
CA LYS A 143 6.79 -26.40 -21.22
C LYS A 143 5.81 -25.84 -22.27
N LYS A 144 5.57 -24.54 -22.25
CA LYS A 144 4.89 -23.79 -23.32
C LYS A 144 5.94 -23.04 -24.15
N PRO A 145 5.66 -22.72 -25.44
CA PRO A 145 6.54 -21.85 -26.21
C PRO A 145 6.67 -20.48 -25.54
N VAL A 146 7.89 -20.14 -25.08
CA VAL A 146 8.21 -18.88 -24.40
C VAL A 146 9.17 -18.06 -25.24
N ILE A 147 8.88 -16.80 -25.46
CA ILE A 147 9.73 -15.82 -26.10
C ILE A 147 10.10 -14.76 -25.07
N LEU A 148 11.38 -14.52 -24.88
CA LEU A 148 11.89 -13.50 -23.97
C LEU A 148 12.00 -12.15 -24.71
N ALA A 149 11.09 -11.22 -24.44
CA ALA A 149 11.15 -9.86 -24.96
C ALA A 149 11.96 -8.97 -24.01
N LEU A 150 13.23 -8.72 -24.31
CA LEU A 150 14.09 -7.81 -23.55
C LEU A 150 13.71 -6.37 -23.84
N ASN A 151 12.84 -5.81 -23.02
CA ASN A 151 12.37 -4.43 -23.14
C ASN A 151 13.32 -3.45 -22.45
N MET A 152 13.17 -2.16 -22.74
CA MET A 152 14.00 -1.08 -22.19
C MET A 152 15.47 -1.14 -22.67
N MET A 153 15.72 -1.71 -23.85
CA MET A 153 17.07 -1.73 -24.46
C MET A 153 17.64 -0.32 -24.67
N ASP A 154 16.79 0.68 -24.86
CA ASP A 154 17.20 2.08 -24.87
C ASP A 154 17.85 2.54 -23.55
N ILE A 155 17.42 2.00 -22.42
CA ILE A 155 18.01 2.30 -21.11
C ILE A 155 19.33 1.53 -20.93
N VAL A 156 19.41 0.29 -21.40
CA VAL A 156 20.64 -0.51 -21.40
C VAL A 156 21.75 0.20 -22.18
N GLU A 157 21.42 0.70 -23.40
CA GLU A 157 22.34 1.49 -24.22
C GLU A 157 22.76 2.80 -23.52
N GLU A 158 21.80 3.54 -22.94
CA GLU A 158 22.08 4.79 -22.21
C GLU A 158 22.99 4.58 -20.99
N ARG A 159 22.96 3.39 -20.39
CA ARG A 159 23.79 3.02 -19.23
C ARG A 159 25.14 2.41 -19.61
N GLY A 160 25.36 2.13 -20.88
CA GLY A 160 26.58 1.46 -21.33
C GLY A 160 26.71 0.00 -20.87
N MET A 161 25.58 -0.62 -20.48
CA MET A 161 25.51 -2.05 -20.16
C MET A 161 25.51 -2.87 -21.45
N GLU A 162 26.13 -4.03 -21.41
CA GLU A 162 26.17 -4.95 -22.55
C GLU A 162 25.58 -6.31 -22.11
N ILE A 163 24.63 -6.81 -22.89
CA ILE A 163 24.02 -8.14 -22.69
C ILE A 163 24.49 -9.02 -23.86
N ASP A 164 25.09 -10.17 -23.55
CA ASP A 164 25.47 -11.16 -24.57
C ASP A 164 24.21 -11.85 -25.10
N MET A 165 23.81 -11.42 -26.31
CA MET A 165 22.63 -11.92 -27.02
C MET A 165 22.81 -13.33 -27.60
N HIS A 166 24.03 -13.89 -27.57
CA HIS A 166 24.30 -15.27 -27.97
C HIS A 166 24.30 -16.21 -26.75
N ARG A 167 24.95 -15.77 -25.68
CA ARG A 167 25.09 -16.58 -24.48
C ARG A 167 23.79 -16.69 -23.69
N LEU A 168 22.98 -15.61 -23.62
CA LEU A 168 21.73 -15.61 -22.87
C LEU A 168 20.70 -16.63 -23.38
N PRO A 169 20.38 -16.73 -24.68
CA PRO A 169 19.54 -17.80 -25.22
C PRO A 169 20.08 -19.19 -24.92
N GLU A 170 21.37 -19.42 -25.07
CA GLU A 170 22.04 -20.71 -24.82
C GLU A 170 21.85 -21.16 -23.37
N MET A 171 22.08 -20.26 -22.41
CA MET A 171 21.87 -20.56 -20.99
C MET A 171 20.40 -20.76 -20.61
N LEU A 172 19.47 -20.15 -21.32
CA LEU A 172 18.04 -20.33 -21.11
C LEU A 172 17.43 -21.54 -21.86
N GLY A 173 18.28 -22.34 -22.54
CA GLY A 173 17.88 -23.54 -23.30
C GLY A 173 17.29 -23.18 -24.66
N GLU A 174 17.94 -22.26 -25.34
CA GLU A 174 17.67 -21.81 -26.69
C GLU A 174 16.29 -21.17 -26.93
N ILE A 175 15.69 -20.63 -25.86
CA ILE A 175 14.48 -19.83 -26.03
C ILE A 175 14.79 -18.55 -26.83
N PRO A 176 13.87 -18.09 -27.69
CA PRO A 176 14.09 -16.86 -28.45
C PRO A 176 14.22 -15.66 -27.54
N VAL A 177 15.29 -14.92 -27.68
CA VAL A 177 15.52 -13.66 -26.97
C VAL A 177 15.50 -12.51 -27.99
N VAL A 178 14.50 -11.63 -27.83
CA VAL A 178 14.26 -10.52 -28.76
C VAL A 178 14.48 -9.19 -28.06
N PRO A 179 15.51 -8.39 -28.45
CA PRO A 179 15.69 -7.05 -27.90
C PRO A 179 14.62 -6.09 -28.45
N VAL A 180 13.92 -5.42 -27.54
CA VAL A 180 12.84 -4.48 -27.89
C VAL A 180 12.94 -3.18 -27.11
N SER A 181 12.40 -2.10 -27.66
CA SER A 181 12.06 -0.89 -26.92
C SER A 181 10.63 -0.48 -27.23
N ALA A 182 9.75 -0.70 -26.28
CA ALA A 182 8.34 -0.30 -26.41
C ALA A 182 8.21 1.22 -26.60
N ARG A 183 9.10 2.01 -26.00
CA ARG A 183 9.15 3.47 -26.10
C ARG A 183 9.56 3.94 -27.50
N LYS A 184 10.62 3.35 -28.08
CA LYS A 184 11.14 3.67 -29.42
C LYS A 184 10.42 2.88 -30.52
N ARG A 185 9.58 1.90 -30.17
CA ARG A 185 8.89 0.96 -31.06
C ARG A 185 9.85 0.17 -31.96
N THR A 186 10.99 -0.25 -31.42
CA THR A 186 11.99 -1.06 -32.13
C THR A 186 11.85 -2.52 -31.73
N GLY A 187 12.21 -3.45 -32.65
CA GLY A 187 12.18 -4.90 -32.41
C GLY A 187 10.81 -5.58 -32.53
N LEU A 188 9.73 -4.84 -32.80
CA LEU A 188 8.35 -5.38 -32.82
C LEU A 188 8.13 -6.39 -33.95
N ASP A 189 8.69 -6.13 -35.15
CA ASP A 189 8.56 -7.02 -36.31
C ASP A 189 9.31 -8.34 -36.07
N VAL A 190 10.49 -8.28 -35.42
CA VAL A 190 11.27 -9.46 -35.02
C VAL A 190 10.49 -10.27 -33.98
N LEU A 191 9.85 -9.60 -33.03
CA LEU A 191 9.02 -10.25 -32.02
C LEU A 191 7.81 -10.97 -32.65
N MET A 192 7.13 -10.33 -33.61
CA MET A 192 6.03 -10.96 -34.35
C MET A 192 6.51 -12.16 -35.19
N HIS A 193 7.67 -12.07 -35.79
CA HIS A 193 8.26 -13.20 -36.51
C HIS A 193 8.55 -14.38 -35.58
N ALA A 194 9.15 -14.09 -34.40
CA ALA A 194 9.45 -15.10 -33.41
C ALA A 194 8.18 -15.82 -32.91
N VAL A 195 7.07 -15.10 -32.73
CA VAL A 195 5.78 -15.69 -32.32
C VAL A 195 5.31 -16.77 -33.30
N VAL A 196 5.29 -16.44 -34.60
CA VAL A 196 4.83 -17.37 -35.65
C VAL A 196 5.75 -18.58 -35.77
N HIS A 197 7.08 -18.34 -35.74
CA HIS A 197 8.07 -19.39 -35.90
C HIS A 197 8.07 -20.38 -34.74
N HIS A 198 8.07 -19.88 -33.50
CA HIS A 198 8.09 -20.76 -32.29
C HIS A 198 6.75 -21.41 -31.95
N TYR A 199 5.64 -20.89 -32.45
CA TYR A 199 4.37 -21.62 -32.44
C TYR A 199 4.49 -22.96 -33.21
N GLU A 200 5.25 -22.97 -34.29
CA GLU A 200 5.45 -24.16 -35.17
C GLU A 200 6.51 -25.13 -34.63
N GLU A 201 7.53 -24.62 -33.94
CA GLU A 201 8.61 -25.44 -33.37
C GLU A 201 8.25 -26.11 -32.05
N GLY A 202 7.33 -25.53 -31.30
CA GLY A 202 6.92 -26.02 -29.98
C GLY A 202 7.79 -25.52 -28.82
N PRO A 203 7.61 -26.06 -27.61
CA PRO A 203 8.29 -25.58 -26.41
C PRO A 203 9.78 -25.87 -26.41
N GLN A 204 10.56 -24.85 -26.10
CA GLN A 204 12.00 -24.91 -25.86
C GLN A 204 12.29 -24.41 -24.43
N GLY A 205 13.48 -24.64 -23.93
CA GLY A 205 13.92 -24.14 -22.65
C GLY A 205 14.77 -25.13 -21.85
N VAL A 206 15.55 -24.59 -20.93
CA VAL A 206 16.43 -25.38 -20.06
C VAL A 206 15.63 -26.14 -19.01
N VAL A 207 16.02 -27.35 -18.71
CA VAL A 207 15.56 -28.06 -17.52
C VAL A 207 16.46 -27.73 -16.36
N ILE A 208 15.97 -26.91 -15.43
CA ILE A 208 16.72 -26.57 -14.20
C ILE A 208 16.93 -27.86 -13.40
N ARG A 209 18.18 -28.16 -13.11
CA ARG A 209 18.56 -29.28 -12.22
C ARG A 209 18.79 -28.73 -10.83
N TYR A 210 18.02 -29.22 -9.90
CA TYR A 210 18.16 -28.91 -8.48
C TYR A 210 19.20 -29.81 -7.79
N SER A 211 19.46 -29.53 -6.54
CA SER A 211 20.33 -30.39 -5.70
C SER A 211 19.84 -31.84 -5.69
N GLN A 212 20.73 -32.78 -5.43
CA GLN A 212 20.42 -34.21 -5.48
C GLN A 212 19.24 -34.58 -4.54
N GLU A 213 19.14 -33.93 -3.38
CA GLU A 213 18.02 -34.13 -2.45
C GLU A 213 16.68 -33.73 -3.06
N VAL A 214 16.61 -32.55 -3.69
CA VAL A 214 15.41 -32.03 -4.32
C VAL A 214 14.99 -32.87 -5.54
N GLU A 215 15.97 -33.24 -6.39
CA GLU A 215 15.71 -34.09 -7.58
C GLU A 215 15.17 -35.46 -7.19
N GLU A 216 15.69 -36.08 -6.12
CA GLU A 216 15.17 -37.35 -5.61
C GLU A 216 13.70 -37.20 -5.15
N LYS A 217 13.35 -36.09 -4.49
CA LYS A 217 11.97 -35.82 -4.09
C LYS A 217 11.05 -35.54 -5.27
N ILE A 218 11.53 -34.77 -6.26
CA ILE A 218 10.79 -34.57 -7.52
C ILE A 218 10.44 -35.90 -8.15
N ARG A 219 11.42 -36.81 -8.31
CA ARG A 219 11.19 -38.13 -8.90
C ARG A 219 10.18 -38.96 -8.10
N LEU A 220 10.26 -38.97 -6.78
CA LEU A 220 9.30 -39.71 -5.95
C LEU A 220 7.85 -39.20 -6.10
N ILE A 221 7.68 -37.89 -6.25
CA ILE A 221 6.36 -37.28 -6.48
C ILE A 221 5.88 -37.56 -7.91
N GLU A 222 6.76 -37.47 -8.92
CA GLU A 222 6.42 -37.86 -10.30
C GLU A 222 5.95 -39.32 -10.38
N GLU A 223 6.63 -40.23 -9.71
CA GLU A 223 6.23 -41.64 -9.62
C GLU A 223 4.86 -41.82 -8.93
N ALA A 224 4.61 -41.04 -7.86
CA ALA A 224 3.32 -41.09 -7.15
C ALA A 224 2.17 -40.52 -8.00
N LEU A 225 2.42 -39.39 -8.69
CA LEU A 225 1.46 -38.78 -9.62
C LEU A 225 1.16 -39.74 -10.79
N PHE A 226 2.18 -40.31 -11.41
CA PHE A 226 2.02 -41.25 -12.50
C PHE A 226 1.20 -42.49 -12.09
N LYS A 227 1.45 -43.01 -10.89
CA LYS A 227 0.74 -44.15 -10.36
C LYS A 227 -0.76 -43.89 -10.14
N LYS A 228 -1.12 -42.64 -9.74
CA LYS A 228 -2.51 -42.28 -9.40
C LYS A 228 -3.29 -41.76 -10.61
N TYR A 229 -2.66 -40.93 -11.44
CA TYR A 229 -3.32 -40.18 -12.53
C TYR A 229 -2.91 -40.63 -13.93
N GLY A 230 -1.86 -41.46 -14.07
CA GLY A 230 -1.31 -41.86 -15.36
C GLY A 230 -0.39 -40.79 -15.94
N GLU A 231 -0.29 -40.75 -17.26
CA GLU A 231 0.51 -39.76 -17.98
C GLU A 231 -0.18 -38.38 -17.91
N MET A 232 0.51 -37.38 -17.37
CA MET A 232 0.01 -36.03 -17.21
C MET A 232 0.96 -35.08 -17.91
N ASP A 233 0.41 -34.02 -18.51
CA ASP A 233 1.21 -32.92 -19.02
C ASP A 233 1.98 -32.22 -17.88
N ASN A 234 3.23 -31.84 -18.13
CA ASN A 234 4.07 -31.09 -17.19
C ASN A 234 4.23 -31.72 -15.79
N MET A 235 4.35 -33.06 -15.73
CA MET A 235 4.43 -33.81 -14.47
C MET A 235 5.53 -33.31 -13.54
N ARG A 236 6.72 -32.96 -14.08
CA ARG A 236 7.82 -32.37 -13.31
C ARG A 236 7.44 -31.05 -12.64
N TRP A 237 6.74 -30.18 -13.36
CA TRP A 237 6.25 -28.91 -12.80
C TRP A 237 5.28 -29.16 -11.63
N HIS A 238 4.33 -30.09 -11.78
CA HIS A 238 3.44 -30.47 -10.68
C HIS A 238 4.23 -30.99 -9.48
N ALA A 239 5.24 -31.82 -9.70
CA ALA A 239 6.09 -32.33 -8.62
C ALA A 239 6.84 -31.21 -7.89
N ILE A 240 7.39 -30.23 -8.61
CA ILE A 240 8.02 -29.05 -8.02
C ILE A 240 7.02 -28.24 -7.18
N LYS A 241 5.78 -28.05 -7.67
CA LYS A 241 4.72 -27.34 -6.94
C LYS A 241 4.27 -28.08 -5.68
N PHE A 242 4.28 -29.40 -5.67
CA PHE A 242 4.08 -30.19 -4.46
C PHE A 242 5.19 -29.94 -3.42
N LEU A 243 6.46 -29.86 -3.85
CA LEU A 243 7.61 -29.53 -2.99
C LEU A 243 7.55 -28.11 -2.42
N GLU A 244 6.99 -27.17 -3.18
CA GLU A 244 6.72 -25.79 -2.77
C GLU A 244 5.46 -25.66 -1.88
N PHE A 245 4.72 -26.76 -1.60
CA PHE A 245 3.46 -26.78 -0.87
C PHE A 245 2.38 -25.85 -1.48
N ASP A 246 2.33 -25.79 -2.81
CA ASP A 246 1.29 -25.04 -3.52
C ASP A 246 -0.08 -25.68 -3.30
N GLN A 247 -0.92 -25.04 -2.47
CA GLN A 247 -2.20 -25.59 -2.05
C GLN A 247 -3.15 -25.84 -3.20
N VAL A 248 -3.10 -25.04 -4.27
CA VAL A 248 -3.98 -25.19 -5.42
C VAL A 248 -3.65 -26.48 -6.16
N VAL A 249 -2.36 -26.77 -6.39
CA VAL A 249 -1.95 -28.03 -7.04
C VAL A 249 -2.24 -29.24 -6.18
N ILE A 250 -2.05 -29.11 -4.86
CA ILE A 250 -2.35 -30.19 -3.91
C ILE A 250 -3.85 -30.49 -3.87
N ASP A 251 -4.70 -29.48 -3.93
CA ASP A 251 -6.16 -29.61 -3.91
C ASP A 251 -6.69 -30.17 -5.24
N ASP A 252 -6.11 -29.77 -6.38
CA ASP A 252 -6.48 -30.24 -7.72
C ASP A 252 -6.01 -31.68 -7.98
N HIS A 253 -4.86 -32.08 -7.43
CA HIS A 253 -4.25 -33.40 -7.61
C HIS A 253 -3.88 -34.04 -6.27
N PRO A 254 -4.82 -34.33 -5.37
CA PRO A 254 -4.51 -34.86 -4.04
C PRO A 254 -3.80 -36.21 -4.09
N LEU A 255 -2.69 -36.33 -3.35
CA LEU A 255 -1.95 -37.58 -3.15
C LEU A 255 -2.15 -38.10 -1.72
N ASP A 256 -2.33 -39.43 -1.55
CA ASP A 256 -2.69 -40.03 -0.27
C ASP A 256 -1.55 -40.10 0.75
N ASP A 257 -0.27 -40.07 0.32
CA ASP A 257 0.92 -40.27 1.16
C ASP A 257 1.91 -39.08 1.12
N VAL A 258 1.43 -37.87 0.84
CA VAL A 258 2.30 -36.67 0.69
C VAL A 258 3.18 -36.42 1.92
N SER A 259 2.63 -36.56 3.13
CA SER A 259 3.35 -36.35 4.39
C SER A 259 4.51 -37.33 4.64
N ARG A 260 4.49 -38.49 3.98
CA ARG A 260 5.60 -39.46 4.03
C ARG A 260 6.73 -39.13 3.07
N ILE A 261 6.37 -38.58 1.89
CA ILE A 261 7.34 -38.17 0.85
C ILE A 261 7.99 -36.84 1.21
N LEU A 262 7.20 -35.90 1.79
CA LEU A 262 7.58 -34.54 2.11
C LEU A 262 7.65 -34.31 3.62
N PRO A 263 8.80 -34.55 4.26
CA PRO A 263 8.99 -34.34 5.71
C PRO A 263 9.08 -32.83 6.07
N ARG A 264 9.37 -31.97 5.10
CA ARG A 264 9.51 -30.50 5.26
C ARG A 264 9.10 -29.76 4.00
N ASN A 265 8.92 -28.43 4.13
CA ASN A 265 8.72 -27.53 3.00
C ASN A 265 10.07 -27.23 2.32
N TYR A 266 10.17 -27.45 1.02
CA TYR A 266 11.36 -27.25 0.19
C TYR A 266 11.30 -25.91 -0.58
N GLU A 267 10.25 -25.11 -0.42
CA GLU A 267 10.02 -23.86 -1.13
C GLU A 267 11.25 -22.92 -1.10
N LYS A 268 11.76 -22.66 0.12
CA LYS A 268 12.94 -21.78 0.27
C LYS A 268 14.19 -22.32 -0.43
N GLN A 269 14.38 -23.65 -0.41
CA GLN A 269 15.52 -24.28 -1.04
C GLN A 269 15.41 -24.17 -2.55
N ILE A 270 14.25 -24.47 -3.13
CA ILE A 270 13.98 -24.35 -4.58
C ILE A 270 14.14 -22.90 -5.05
N ILE A 271 13.63 -21.92 -4.28
CA ILE A 271 13.79 -20.51 -4.59
C ILE A 271 15.27 -20.12 -4.62
N ASN A 272 16.06 -20.50 -3.61
CA ASN A 272 17.47 -20.18 -3.54
C ASN A 272 18.23 -20.81 -4.71
N GLU A 273 18.02 -22.09 -5.01
CA GLU A 273 18.69 -22.78 -6.11
C GLU A 273 18.33 -22.17 -7.50
N LYS A 274 17.09 -21.65 -7.67
CA LYS A 274 16.73 -20.88 -8.88
C LYS A 274 17.51 -19.55 -8.94
N TYR A 275 17.67 -18.85 -7.82
CA TYR A 275 18.45 -17.62 -7.78
C TYR A 275 19.94 -17.87 -8.00
N ASP A 276 20.51 -18.96 -7.47
CA ASP A 276 21.90 -19.33 -7.73
C ASP A 276 22.14 -19.54 -9.24
N TYR A 277 21.20 -20.21 -9.92
CA TYR A 277 21.26 -20.36 -11.39
C TYR A 277 21.13 -19.02 -12.13
N ILE A 278 20.22 -18.14 -11.71
CA ILE A 278 20.06 -16.80 -12.28
C ILE A 278 21.33 -15.97 -12.10
N GLU A 279 21.99 -16.06 -10.94
CA GLU A 279 23.25 -15.36 -10.66
C GLU A 279 24.34 -15.82 -11.63
N GLU A 280 24.42 -17.13 -11.92
CA GLU A 280 25.33 -17.70 -12.93
C GLU A 280 25.03 -17.13 -14.32
N VAL A 281 23.75 -17.10 -14.74
CA VAL A 281 23.33 -16.52 -16.03
C VAL A 281 23.74 -15.04 -16.12
N ILE A 282 23.48 -14.26 -15.09
CA ILE A 282 23.83 -12.83 -15.05
C ILE A 282 25.33 -12.61 -15.14
N LYS A 283 26.12 -13.41 -14.43
CA LYS A 283 27.58 -13.31 -14.40
C LYS A 283 28.19 -13.61 -15.77
N GLU A 284 27.61 -14.54 -16.52
CA GLU A 284 28.10 -14.90 -17.85
C GLU A 284 27.60 -14.01 -18.98
N CYS A 285 26.39 -13.43 -18.82
CA CYS A 285 25.72 -12.71 -19.91
C CYS A 285 25.75 -11.20 -19.80
N LEU A 286 26.00 -10.63 -18.60
CA LEU A 286 25.92 -9.18 -18.39
C LEU A 286 27.29 -8.58 -18.11
N PHE A 287 27.73 -7.66 -18.99
CA PHE A 287 29.02 -6.96 -18.90
C PHE A 287 28.78 -5.47 -18.60
N ASN A 288 29.82 -4.80 -18.06
CA ASN A 288 29.82 -3.35 -17.75
C ASN A 288 28.66 -2.92 -16.84
N LYS A 289 28.44 -3.67 -15.74
CA LYS A 289 27.47 -3.29 -14.71
C LYS A 289 27.84 -1.92 -14.13
N ASP A 290 26.93 -0.96 -14.27
CA ASP A 290 27.10 0.48 -14.13
C ASP A 290 27.77 0.93 -12.81
N GLU A 291 28.66 1.96 -12.85
CA GLU A 291 29.21 2.66 -11.68
C GLU A 291 28.10 3.30 -10.79
N LYS A 292 26.94 3.63 -11.37
CA LYS A 292 25.77 4.10 -10.62
C LYS A 292 25.18 3.03 -9.69
N ALA A 293 25.20 1.76 -10.09
CA ALA A 293 24.81 0.65 -9.22
C ALA A 293 25.72 0.60 -7.98
N ALA A 294 27.01 0.83 -8.13
CA ALA A 294 27.97 0.87 -7.01
C ALA A 294 27.67 2.02 -6.02
N THR A 295 27.10 3.13 -6.48
CA THR A 295 26.70 4.25 -5.59
C THR A 295 25.40 3.90 -4.86
N THR A 296 24.42 3.31 -5.55
CA THR A 296 23.18 2.80 -4.96
C THR A 296 23.49 1.75 -3.90
N ASP A 297 24.35 0.77 -4.20
CA ASP A 297 24.77 -0.28 -3.26
C ASP A 297 25.46 0.28 -2.01
N ARG A 298 26.24 1.37 -2.17
CA ARG A 298 26.92 2.03 -1.04
C ARG A 298 25.93 2.75 -0.14
N VAL A 299 24.93 3.41 -0.71
CA VAL A 299 23.84 4.06 0.04
C VAL A 299 22.94 3.02 0.68
N ASP A 300 22.59 1.96 -0.05
CA ASP A 300 21.75 0.88 0.45
C ASP A 300 22.38 0.12 1.61
N ARG A 301 23.71 -0.06 1.61
CA ARG A 301 24.42 -0.65 2.75
C ARG A 301 24.15 0.07 4.07
N LEU A 302 23.93 1.40 4.02
CA LEU A 302 23.58 2.19 5.22
C LEU A 302 22.07 2.18 5.46
N MET A 303 21.27 2.38 4.40
CA MET A 303 19.82 2.55 4.48
C MET A 303 19.08 1.25 4.82
N THR A 304 19.60 0.11 4.37
CA THR A 304 19.01 -1.22 4.61
C THR A 304 19.69 -1.96 5.76
N HIS A 305 20.64 -1.33 6.45
CA HIS A 305 21.35 -1.96 7.57
C HIS A 305 20.39 -2.24 8.73
N PRO A 306 20.34 -3.47 9.28
CA PRO A 306 19.38 -3.85 10.33
C PRO A 306 19.37 -2.93 11.56
N VAL A 307 20.54 -2.37 11.92
CA VAL A 307 20.68 -1.49 13.10
C VAL A 307 20.66 -0.02 12.70
N TRP A 308 21.44 0.40 11.68
CA TRP A 308 21.57 1.81 11.28
C TRP A 308 20.42 2.31 10.42
N GLY A 309 19.72 1.43 9.71
CA GLY A 309 18.57 1.79 8.90
C GLY A 309 17.45 2.43 9.72
N ILE A 310 17.19 1.95 10.95
CA ILE A 310 16.14 2.50 11.82
C ILE A 310 16.45 3.93 12.29
N PRO A 311 17.64 4.26 12.84
CA PRO A 311 17.99 5.65 13.18
C PRO A 311 17.97 6.60 12.00
N VAL A 312 18.46 6.20 10.83
CA VAL A 312 18.42 7.02 9.61
C VAL A 312 16.99 7.29 9.20
N PHE A 313 16.16 6.27 9.20
CA PHE A 313 14.73 6.41 8.93
C PHE A 313 14.05 7.37 9.90
N LEU A 314 14.28 7.23 11.21
CA LEU A 314 13.72 8.13 12.23
C LEU A 314 14.19 9.57 12.02
N GLY A 315 15.45 9.79 11.62
CA GLY A 315 15.97 11.09 11.27
C GLY A 315 15.27 11.74 10.07
N ILE A 316 15.07 10.97 9.00
CA ILE A 316 14.33 11.45 7.81
C ILE A 316 12.88 11.79 8.17
N MET A 317 12.22 10.93 8.95
CA MET A 317 10.84 11.19 9.37
C MET A 317 10.73 12.36 10.34
N ALA A 318 11.69 12.53 11.23
CA ALA A 318 11.76 13.73 12.08
C ALA A 318 11.87 15.00 11.24
N LEU A 319 12.68 14.98 10.17
CA LEU A 319 12.78 16.08 9.22
C LEU A 319 11.45 16.34 8.49
N VAL A 320 10.78 15.28 8.02
CA VAL A 320 9.47 15.40 7.35
C VAL A 320 8.44 16.01 8.29
N PHE A 321 8.34 15.55 9.53
CA PHE A 321 7.41 16.11 10.51
C PHE A 321 7.79 17.53 10.90
N PHE A 322 9.09 17.81 11.10
CA PHE A 322 9.55 19.16 11.38
C PHE A 322 9.15 20.16 10.27
N LEU A 323 9.37 19.80 9.00
CA LEU A 323 8.95 20.62 7.87
C LEU A 323 7.41 20.76 7.82
N THR A 324 6.69 19.67 8.02
CA THR A 324 5.23 19.65 7.98
C THR A 324 4.63 20.59 9.04
N PHE A 325 5.13 20.55 10.28
CA PHE A 325 4.60 21.39 11.34
C PHE A 325 5.14 22.81 11.29
N THR A 326 6.43 23.02 11.04
CA THR A 326 6.98 24.38 11.01
C THR A 326 6.44 25.19 9.82
N VAL A 327 6.54 24.65 8.61
CA VAL A 327 6.07 25.36 7.40
C VAL A 327 4.55 25.30 7.29
N GLY A 328 3.95 24.16 7.65
CA GLY A 328 2.51 23.98 7.61
C GLY A 328 1.78 24.87 8.60
N ASP A 329 2.25 24.96 9.85
CA ASP A 329 1.63 25.82 10.86
C ASP A 329 1.82 27.32 10.56
N PHE A 330 2.96 27.70 10.00
CA PHE A 330 3.16 29.06 9.49
C PHE A 330 2.13 29.43 8.41
N LEU A 331 1.88 28.56 7.44
CA LEU A 331 0.86 28.78 6.42
C LEU A 331 -0.56 28.72 6.98
N LYS A 332 -0.80 27.87 7.98
CA LYS A 332 -2.07 27.72 8.69
C LYS A 332 -2.51 29.05 9.32
N GLU A 333 -1.60 29.83 9.90
CA GLU A 333 -1.90 31.14 10.50
C GLU A 333 -2.48 32.11 9.47
N TYR A 334 -1.93 32.14 8.26
CA TYR A 334 -2.47 32.99 7.18
C TYR A 334 -3.85 32.53 6.71
N PHE A 335 -4.05 31.21 6.61
CA PHE A 335 -5.37 30.66 6.29
C PHE A 335 -6.40 30.99 7.37
N GLN A 336 -6.01 30.90 8.65
CA GLN A 336 -6.89 31.25 9.78
C GLN A 336 -7.25 32.74 9.74
N MET A 337 -6.26 33.63 9.53
CA MET A 337 -6.51 35.06 9.41
C MET A 337 -7.49 35.37 8.26
N GLY A 338 -7.34 34.72 7.12
CA GLY A 338 -8.27 34.86 5.99
C GLY A 338 -9.68 34.39 6.32
N LEU A 339 -9.81 33.26 7.04
CA LEU A 339 -11.10 32.74 7.50
C LEU A 339 -11.77 33.65 8.53
N ASP A 340 -11.00 34.21 9.46
CA ASP A 340 -11.50 35.12 10.48
C ASP A 340 -12.00 36.44 9.85
N MET A 341 -11.28 36.97 8.86
CA MET A 341 -11.73 38.12 8.06
C MET A 341 -13.04 37.79 7.29
N PHE A 342 -13.09 36.62 6.64
CA PHE A 342 -14.28 36.18 5.92
C PHE A 342 -15.49 36.00 6.86
N SER A 343 -15.27 35.33 7.99
CA SER A 343 -16.27 35.11 9.03
C SER A 343 -16.78 36.44 9.59
N GLY A 344 -15.90 37.40 9.87
CA GLY A 344 -16.26 38.74 10.32
C GLY A 344 -17.05 39.52 9.30
N ALA A 345 -16.71 39.42 8.01
CA ALA A 345 -17.44 40.07 6.93
C ALA A 345 -18.86 39.47 6.79
N VAL A 346 -18.99 38.14 6.87
CA VAL A 346 -20.31 37.46 6.84
C VAL A 346 -21.14 37.83 8.06
N LEU A 347 -20.54 37.87 9.25
CA LEU A 347 -21.21 38.30 10.49
C LEU A 347 -21.74 39.72 10.37
N SER A 348 -20.93 40.67 9.88
CA SER A 348 -21.34 42.06 9.67
C SER A 348 -22.49 42.18 8.64
N LEU A 349 -22.45 41.38 7.58
CA LEU A 349 -23.52 41.31 6.58
C LEU A 349 -24.83 40.80 7.19
N LEU A 350 -24.79 39.68 7.94
CA LEU A 350 -25.96 39.08 8.57
C LEU A 350 -26.59 39.99 9.64
N THR A 351 -25.76 40.71 10.38
CA THR A 351 -26.22 41.71 11.35
C THR A 351 -26.85 42.91 10.66
N SER A 352 -26.33 43.38 9.52
CA SER A 352 -26.91 44.47 8.73
C SER A 352 -28.29 44.17 8.17
N VAL A 353 -28.53 42.90 7.82
CA VAL A 353 -29.81 42.36 7.32
C VAL A 353 -30.78 41.99 8.47
N HIS A 354 -30.38 42.19 9.74
CA HIS A 354 -31.16 41.80 10.92
C HIS A 354 -31.53 40.30 10.92
N ALA A 355 -30.63 39.43 10.46
CA ALA A 355 -30.85 37.99 10.45
C ALA A 355 -31.12 37.48 11.89
N ALA A 356 -32.00 36.48 12.02
CA ALA A 356 -32.26 35.85 13.29
C ALA A 356 -30.98 35.23 13.89
N GLN A 357 -30.80 35.32 15.21
CA GLN A 357 -29.61 34.89 15.91
C GLN A 357 -29.21 33.42 15.60
N TRP A 358 -30.22 32.53 15.51
CA TRP A 358 -29.96 31.12 15.19
C TRP A 358 -29.44 30.91 13.77
N ILE A 359 -29.85 31.74 12.79
CA ILE A 359 -29.34 31.71 11.40
C ILE A 359 -27.88 32.19 11.39
N THR A 360 -27.59 33.25 12.10
CA THR A 360 -26.23 33.81 12.22
C THR A 360 -25.29 32.78 12.83
N SER A 361 -25.69 32.13 13.95
CA SER A 361 -24.88 31.08 14.57
C SER A 361 -24.74 29.85 13.68
N LEU A 362 -25.80 29.41 12.98
CA LEU A 362 -25.70 28.29 12.05
C LEU A 362 -24.69 28.56 10.91
N ILE A 363 -24.72 29.76 10.35
CA ILE A 363 -23.85 30.11 9.23
C ILE A 363 -22.41 30.29 9.72
N VAL A 364 -22.20 31.05 10.78
CA VAL A 364 -20.85 31.40 11.28
C VAL A 364 -20.23 30.23 12.05
N ASP A 365 -20.92 29.74 13.08
CA ASP A 365 -20.37 28.72 13.98
C ASP A 365 -20.56 27.29 13.45
N GLY A 366 -21.62 27.02 12.67
CA GLY A 366 -21.87 25.73 12.07
C GLY A 366 -21.15 25.51 10.75
N ILE A 367 -21.41 26.38 9.76
CA ILE A 367 -20.95 26.20 8.37
C ILE A 367 -19.54 26.73 8.18
N ILE A 368 -19.29 28.03 8.50
CA ILE A 368 -18.00 28.66 8.24
C ILE A 368 -16.93 28.03 9.15
N ALA A 369 -17.20 27.86 10.43
CA ALA A 369 -16.26 27.22 11.34
C ALA A 369 -16.00 25.74 10.96
N GLY A 370 -17.02 25.00 10.53
CA GLY A 370 -16.88 23.62 10.10
C GLY A 370 -16.03 23.46 8.82
N VAL A 371 -16.30 24.27 7.78
CA VAL A 371 -15.50 24.28 6.54
C VAL A 371 -14.13 24.87 6.82
N GLY A 372 -14.05 25.91 7.62
CA GLY A 372 -12.83 26.57 8.05
C GLY A 372 -11.85 25.59 8.68
N GLY A 373 -12.31 24.76 9.62
CA GLY A 373 -11.50 23.74 10.24
C GLY A 373 -10.84 22.77 9.25
N ILE A 374 -11.52 22.45 8.13
CA ILE A 374 -10.94 21.63 7.06
C ILE A 374 -9.85 22.38 6.30
N LEU A 375 -10.14 23.61 5.91
CA LEU A 375 -9.23 24.46 5.12
C LEU A 375 -7.98 24.85 5.90
N THR A 376 -8.10 25.04 7.22
CA THR A 376 -6.98 25.39 8.10
C THR A 376 -5.92 24.28 8.16
N PHE A 377 -6.32 22.98 8.02
CA PHE A 377 -5.37 21.86 7.98
C PHE A 377 -4.81 21.55 6.59
N LEU A 378 -5.36 22.18 5.55
CA LEU A 378 -4.94 21.92 4.17
C LEU A 378 -3.43 22.14 3.93
N PRO A 379 -2.79 23.22 4.44
CA PRO A 379 -1.36 23.44 4.27
C PRO A 379 -0.51 22.31 4.88
N ASN A 380 -0.82 21.88 6.09
CA ASN A 380 -0.10 20.80 6.77
C ASN A 380 -0.21 19.50 5.99
N ILE A 381 -1.41 19.17 5.49
CA ILE A 381 -1.67 17.98 4.68
C ILE A 381 -0.94 18.06 3.33
N PHE A 382 -0.93 19.25 2.71
CA PHE A 382 -0.22 19.48 1.45
C PHE A 382 1.29 19.22 1.60
N ILE A 383 1.94 19.77 2.64
CA ILE A 383 3.37 19.59 2.88
C ILE A 383 3.69 18.16 3.23
N LEU A 384 2.85 17.51 4.03
CA LEU A 384 3.01 16.09 4.35
C LEU A 384 2.97 15.22 3.10
N PHE A 385 1.96 15.41 2.22
CA PHE A 385 1.88 14.65 0.98
C PHE A 385 3.01 14.99 0.00
N LEU A 386 3.48 16.24 -0.01
CA LEU A 386 4.63 16.63 -0.82
C LEU A 386 5.90 15.89 -0.39
N ALA A 387 6.19 15.87 0.92
CA ALA A 387 7.34 15.14 1.45
C ALA A 387 7.25 13.63 1.19
N LEU A 388 6.05 13.06 1.38
CA LEU A 388 5.82 11.64 1.12
C LEU A 388 5.95 11.29 -0.36
N ALA A 389 5.39 12.10 -1.26
CA ALA A 389 5.54 11.90 -2.70
C ALA A 389 7.01 11.93 -3.12
N PHE A 390 7.80 12.83 -2.51
CA PHE A 390 9.24 12.89 -2.75
C PHE A 390 9.96 11.62 -2.28
N LEU A 391 9.65 11.11 -1.09
CA LEU A 391 10.23 9.88 -0.56
C LEU A 391 9.79 8.63 -1.34
N GLU A 392 8.54 8.60 -1.81
CA GLU A 392 7.99 7.50 -2.61
C GLU A 392 8.63 7.45 -4.00
N ASP A 393 8.66 8.58 -4.72
CA ASP A 393 9.23 8.67 -6.07
C ASP A 393 10.76 8.46 -6.06
N SER A 394 11.45 8.83 -4.97
CA SER A 394 12.89 8.55 -4.80
C SER A 394 13.22 7.07 -4.62
N GLY A 395 12.24 6.20 -4.35
CA GLY A 395 12.44 4.77 -4.04
C GLY A 395 12.85 4.47 -2.59
N TYR A 396 12.91 5.48 -1.71
CA TYR A 396 13.31 5.30 -0.30
C TYR A 396 12.30 4.48 0.50
N MET A 397 10.99 4.59 0.18
CA MET A 397 9.93 3.89 0.91
C MET A 397 10.03 2.36 0.82
N ALA A 398 10.56 1.82 -0.27
CA ALA A 398 10.80 0.38 -0.42
C ALA A 398 11.88 -0.11 0.57
N ARG A 399 12.92 0.69 0.82
CA ARG A 399 13.99 0.38 1.80
C ARG A 399 13.45 0.33 3.22
N VAL A 400 12.61 1.30 3.56
CA VAL A 400 11.94 1.32 4.87
C VAL A 400 11.09 0.06 5.07
N ALA A 401 10.29 -0.31 4.06
CA ALA A 401 9.48 -1.53 4.12
C ALA A 401 10.35 -2.79 4.27
N TYR A 402 11.50 -2.84 3.60
CA TYR A 402 12.46 -3.94 3.71
C TYR A 402 13.03 -4.07 5.13
N VAL A 403 13.59 -2.97 5.68
CA VAL A 403 14.17 -2.95 7.03
C VAL A 403 13.15 -3.33 8.10
N MET A 404 11.92 -2.87 7.94
CA MET A 404 10.86 -3.11 8.92
C MET A 404 10.15 -4.47 8.75
N ASN A 405 10.47 -5.24 7.69
CA ASN A 405 9.75 -6.47 7.39
C ASN A 405 9.87 -7.53 8.48
N GLU A 406 11.07 -7.72 9.03
CA GLU A 406 11.29 -8.67 10.12
C GLU A 406 10.53 -8.27 11.39
N THR A 407 10.62 -7.00 11.78
CA THR A 407 9.92 -6.46 12.96
C THR A 407 8.40 -6.54 12.83
N MET A 408 7.87 -6.18 11.66
CA MET A 408 6.43 -6.27 11.38
C MET A 408 5.96 -7.73 11.29
N GLY A 409 6.80 -8.63 10.79
CA GLY A 409 6.54 -10.07 10.73
C GLY A 409 6.26 -10.67 12.11
N MET A 410 6.94 -10.21 13.16
CA MET A 410 6.71 -10.69 14.55
C MET A 410 5.28 -10.41 15.04
N VAL A 411 4.62 -9.39 14.52
CA VAL A 411 3.22 -9.05 14.84
C VAL A 411 2.23 -9.47 13.75
N GLY A 412 2.70 -10.25 12.77
CA GLY A 412 1.87 -10.81 11.69
C GLY A 412 1.44 -9.79 10.64
N LEU A 413 2.27 -8.78 10.39
CA LEU A 413 2.08 -7.74 9.38
C LEU A 413 3.24 -7.73 8.39
N SER A 414 3.00 -7.31 7.16
CA SER A 414 4.07 -7.07 6.18
C SER A 414 4.84 -5.78 6.49
N GLY A 415 6.11 -5.70 6.07
CA GLY A 415 6.92 -4.49 6.23
C GLY A 415 6.28 -3.25 5.61
N LYS A 416 5.52 -3.41 4.53
CA LYS A 416 4.76 -2.31 3.89
C LYS A 416 3.69 -1.71 4.82
N ALA A 417 3.19 -2.45 5.84
CA ALA A 417 2.20 -1.96 6.80
C ALA A 417 2.76 -0.91 7.76
N PHE A 418 4.09 -0.88 7.93
CA PHE A 418 4.76 0.09 8.79
C PHE A 418 4.53 1.54 8.32
N LEU A 419 4.51 1.77 7.02
CA LEU A 419 4.31 3.11 6.45
C LEU A 419 2.95 3.72 6.83
N PRO A 420 1.79 3.08 6.61
CA PRO A 420 0.52 3.57 7.13
C PRO A 420 0.52 3.83 8.63
N MET A 421 1.13 2.95 9.42
CA MET A 421 1.20 3.13 10.88
C MET A 421 1.98 4.38 11.25
N LEU A 422 3.11 4.63 10.62
CA LEU A 422 3.92 5.82 10.84
C LEU A 422 3.16 7.11 10.48
N LEU A 423 2.48 7.13 9.33
CA LEU A 423 1.64 8.25 8.93
C LEU A 423 0.55 8.57 9.95
N GLY A 424 0.13 7.56 10.73
CA GLY A 424 -0.82 7.70 11.82
C GLY A 424 -0.38 8.69 12.91
N PHE A 425 0.91 8.90 13.12
CA PHE A 425 1.42 9.93 14.03
C PHE A 425 1.18 11.35 13.51
N GLY A 426 1.14 11.54 12.21
CA GLY A 426 0.75 12.82 11.60
C GLY A 426 -0.77 12.96 11.53
N CYS A 427 -1.42 12.14 10.72
CA CYS A 427 -2.87 12.15 10.51
C CYS A 427 -3.40 10.76 10.14
N THR A 428 -4.46 10.32 10.82
CA THR A 428 -5.08 9.01 10.58
C THR A 428 -5.73 8.89 9.19
N VAL A 429 -6.21 9.99 8.59
CA VAL A 429 -6.87 9.96 7.27
C VAL A 429 -5.90 9.50 6.17
N PRO A 430 -4.76 10.18 5.92
CA PRO A 430 -3.78 9.72 4.94
C PRO A 430 -3.19 8.35 5.31
N ALA A 431 -3.05 8.05 6.60
CA ALA A 431 -2.59 6.75 7.07
C ALA A 431 -3.50 5.60 6.60
N VAL A 432 -4.81 5.74 6.78
CA VAL A 432 -5.79 4.76 6.29
C VAL A 432 -5.79 4.69 4.75
N MET A 433 -5.67 5.82 4.06
CA MET A 433 -5.56 5.84 2.59
C MET A 433 -4.30 5.13 2.07
N ALA A 434 -3.18 5.23 2.77
CA ALA A 434 -1.92 4.58 2.41
C ALA A 434 -2.00 3.04 2.50
N THR A 435 -2.96 2.49 3.26
CA THR A 435 -3.15 1.03 3.33
C THR A 435 -3.55 0.39 1.99
N ARG A 436 -3.91 1.18 0.98
CA ARG A 436 -4.13 0.70 -0.39
C ARG A 436 -2.90 0.04 -1.02
N ALA A 437 -1.70 0.46 -0.59
CA ALA A 437 -0.44 -0.13 -1.04
C ALA A 437 -0.22 -1.57 -0.53
N LEU A 438 -1.07 -2.03 0.41
CA LEU A 438 -1.02 -3.40 0.93
C LEU A 438 -1.81 -4.34 0.01
N GLU A 439 -1.16 -5.38 -0.46
CA GLU A 439 -1.71 -6.37 -1.39
C GLU A 439 -2.78 -7.24 -0.71
N SER A 440 -2.49 -7.69 0.53
CA SER A 440 -3.41 -8.52 1.31
C SER A 440 -4.57 -7.71 1.90
N VAL A 441 -5.80 -8.10 1.60
CA VAL A 441 -7.02 -7.53 2.21
C VAL A 441 -7.02 -7.71 3.73
N LYS A 442 -6.46 -8.83 4.23
CA LYS A 442 -6.35 -9.13 5.66
C LYS A 442 -5.38 -8.16 6.33
N ASP A 443 -4.19 -7.98 5.77
CA ASP A 443 -3.19 -7.04 6.28
C ASP A 443 -3.69 -5.60 6.22
N ARG A 444 -4.38 -5.22 5.14
CA ARG A 444 -5.03 -3.91 5.04
C ARG A 444 -6.00 -3.68 6.20
N ARG A 445 -6.91 -4.63 6.46
CA ARG A 445 -7.88 -4.51 7.56
C ARG A 445 -7.21 -4.49 8.94
N ARG A 446 -6.18 -5.32 9.16
CA ARG A 446 -5.39 -5.31 10.41
C ARG A 446 -4.70 -3.97 10.62
N THR A 447 -4.04 -3.47 9.59
CA THR A 447 -3.36 -2.17 9.63
C THR A 447 -4.34 -1.02 9.89
N ILE A 448 -5.51 -0.99 9.21
CA ILE A 448 -6.57 0.01 9.46
C ILE A 448 -7.07 -0.05 10.91
N LEU A 449 -7.20 -1.24 11.49
CA LEU A 449 -7.65 -1.41 12.89
C LEU A 449 -6.66 -0.82 13.89
N ILE A 450 -5.35 -0.96 13.63
CA ILE A 450 -4.27 -0.60 14.55
C ILE A 450 -3.88 0.87 14.41
N THR A 451 -3.89 1.40 13.19
CA THR A 451 -3.45 2.77 12.88
C THR A 451 -4.04 3.87 13.78
N PRO A 452 -5.32 3.85 14.20
CA PRO A 452 -5.88 4.87 15.07
C PRO A 452 -5.31 4.91 16.50
N PHE A 453 -4.59 3.88 16.95
CA PHE A 453 -3.88 3.90 18.23
C PHE A 453 -2.59 4.73 18.18
N MET A 454 -2.07 5.02 16.97
CA MET A 454 -1.02 6.02 16.78
C MET A 454 -1.57 7.40 17.10
N SER A 455 -0.85 8.15 17.96
CA SER A 455 -1.30 9.48 18.36
C SER A 455 -1.11 10.48 17.24
N CYS A 456 -2.20 10.94 16.62
CA CYS A 456 -2.12 11.99 15.60
C CYS A 456 -1.87 13.38 16.20
N SER A 457 -1.36 14.31 15.37
CA SER A 457 -1.04 15.68 15.78
C SER A 457 -2.22 16.45 16.40
N ALA A 458 -3.44 16.19 15.95
CA ALA A 458 -4.66 16.84 16.48
C ALA A 458 -4.98 16.46 17.96
N ARG A 459 -4.33 15.43 18.50
CA ARG A 459 -4.46 15.05 19.91
C ARG A 459 -3.47 15.79 20.80
N LEU A 460 -2.37 16.28 20.24
CA LEU A 460 -1.30 16.95 21.01
C LEU A 460 -1.78 18.15 21.84
N PRO A 461 -2.65 19.05 21.34
CA PRO A 461 -3.19 20.15 22.16
C PRO A 461 -3.89 19.69 23.42
N ILE A 462 -4.60 18.54 23.38
CA ILE A 462 -5.26 17.97 24.56
C ILE A 462 -4.21 17.55 25.59
N TYR A 463 -3.15 16.87 25.14
CA TYR A 463 -2.09 16.38 26.02
C TYR A 463 -1.33 17.53 26.67
N VAL A 464 -0.96 18.54 25.89
CA VAL A 464 -0.23 19.71 26.39
C VAL A 464 -1.08 20.44 27.42
N LEU A 465 -2.36 20.76 27.12
CA LEU A 465 -3.24 21.48 28.02
C LEU A 465 -3.40 20.74 29.38
N PHE A 466 -3.76 19.46 29.35
CA PHE A 466 -4.01 18.72 30.59
C PHE A 466 -2.71 18.34 31.34
N ALA A 467 -1.60 18.12 30.62
CA ALA A 467 -0.31 17.85 31.22
C ALA A 467 0.24 19.11 31.93
N GLU A 468 0.16 20.28 31.31
CA GLU A 468 0.60 21.54 31.93
C GLU A 468 -0.28 21.94 33.11
N MET A 469 -1.62 21.72 33.03
CA MET A 469 -2.54 22.05 34.12
C MET A 469 -2.36 21.19 35.38
N PHE A 470 -2.19 19.87 35.20
CA PHE A 470 -2.22 18.91 36.30
C PHE A 470 -0.83 18.33 36.65
N PHE A 471 0.17 18.45 35.76
CA PHE A 471 1.52 17.90 35.93
C PHE A 471 2.60 18.89 35.48
N PRO A 472 2.61 20.16 35.95
CA PRO A 472 3.49 21.21 35.39
C PRO A 472 4.97 20.80 35.41
N ASP A 473 5.47 20.17 36.47
CA ASP A 473 6.88 19.76 36.60
C ASP A 473 7.24 18.57 35.71
N ARG A 474 6.27 17.83 35.19
CA ARG A 474 6.46 16.58 34.43
C ARG A 474 5.63 16.53 33.13
N ALA A 475 5.14 17.67 32.67
CA ALA A 475 4.24 17.74 31.52
C ALA A 475 4.81 17.02 30.27
N LEU A 476 6.10 17.24 30.00
CA LEU A 476 6.80 16.60 28.89
C LEU A 476 6.82 15.06 29.01
N ILE A 477 7.13 14.55 30.20
CA ILE A 477 7.18 13.09 30.46
C ILE A 477 5.77 12.49 30.29
N VAL A 478 4.75 13.17 30.79
CA VAL A 478 3.34 12.76 30.66
C VAL A 478 2.95 12.72 29.18
N ALA A 479 3.26 13.74 28.40
CA ALA A 479 2.97 13.77 26.98
C ALA A 479 3.67 12.61 26.22
N TYR A 480 4.96 12.38 26.46
CA TYR A 480 5.69 11.27 25.83
C TYR A 480 5.17 9.88 26.25
N SER A 481 4.75 9.73 27.52
CA SER A 481 4.16 8.46 28.00
C SER A 481 2.93 8.05 27.18
N LEU A 482 2.12 9.01 26.72
CA LEU A 482 0.96 8.74 25.89
C LEU A 482 1.33 8.19 24.50
N TYR A 483 2.39 8.71 23.89
CA TYR A 483 2.89 8.16 22.63
C TYR A 483 3.38 6.72 22.79
N ILE A 484 4.12 6.43 23.87
CA ILE A 484 4.60 5.07 24.18
C ILE A 484 3.41 4.14 24.43
N ILE A 485 2.40 4.56 25.22
CA ILE A 485 1.21 3.77 25.48
C ILE A 485 0.44 3.48 24.19
N GLY A 486 0.28 4.48 23.31
CA GLY A 486 -0.36 4.30 22.00
C GLY A 486 0.35 3.24 21.16
N LEU A 487 1.67 3.30 21.08
CA LEU A 487 2.49 2.32 20.37
C LEU A 487 2.36 0.93 20.98
N CYS A 488 2.47 0.80 22.31
CA CYS A 488 2.29 -0.46 23.03
C CYS A 488 0.90 -1.07 22.78
N MET A 489 -0.14 -0.25 22.80
CA MET A 489 -1.50 -0.72 22.50
C MET A 489 -1.66 -1.18 21.06
N ALA A 490 -1.06 -0.48 20.11
CA ALA A 490 -1.06 -0.89 18.72
C ALA A 490 -0.38 -2.25 18.54
N ILE A 491 0.79 -2.45 19.13
CA ILE A 491 1.52 -3.73 19.11
C ILE A 491 0.71 -4.84 19.80
N LEU A 492 0.11 -4.55 20.96
CA LEU A 492 -0.70 -5.51 21.70
C LEU A 492 -1.92 -5.96 20.89
N VAL A 493 -2.64 -5.02 20.28
CA VAL A 493 -3.80 -5.33 19.43
C VAL A 493 -3.38 -6.11 18.19
N ALA A 494 -2.26 -5.74 17.54
CA ALA A 494 -1.71 -6.48 16.41
C ALA A 494 -1.41 -7.93 16.79
N PHE A 495 -0.74 -8.14 17.91
CA PHE A 495 -0.36 -9.45 18.43
C PHE A 495 -1.59 -10.31 18.78
N ILE A 496 -2.60 -9.74 19.45
CA ILE A 496 -3.85 -10.43 19.76
C ILE A 496 -4.57 -10.88 18.47
N VAL A 497 -4.65 -10.00 17.49
CA VAL A 497 -5.29 -10.31 16.20
C VAL A 497 -4.49 -11.35 15.43
N HIS A 498 -3.15 -11.35 15.54
CA HIS A 498 -2.29 -12.35 14.93
C HIS A 498 -2.53 -13.75 15.51
N ILE A 499 -2.55 -13.88 16.85
CA ILE A 499 -2.75 -15.17 17.53
C ILE A 499 -4.14 -15.77 17.25
N HIS A 500 -5.20 -14.93 17.18
CA HIS A 500 -6.57 -15.41 16.93
C HIS A 500 -6.86 -15.64 15.43
N GLY A 501 -6.02 -15.14 14.54
CA GLY A 501 -6.07 -15.43 13.11
C GLY A 501 -5.50 -16.84 12.86
N LYS A 502 -6.38 -17.85 12.62
CA LYS A 502 -5.96 -19.22 12.28
C LYS A 502 -4.88 -19.20 11.20
N ASN A 503 -3.74 -19.85 11.52
CA ASN A 503 -2.67 -20.36 10.65
C ASN A 503 -2.66 -19.85 9.18
N ASP A 504 -2.43 -18.56 9.00
CA ASP A 504 -1.97 -18.04 7.72
C ASP A 504 -0.44 -17.85 7.83
N SER A 505 0.27 -18.96 8.02
CA SER A 505 1.74 -19.02 7.96
C SER A 505 2.27 -18.99 6.52
N ALA A 506 1.51 -18.45 5.58
CA ALA A 506 2.13 -17.85 4.41
C ALA A 506 2.77 -16.52 4.89
N GLN A 507 3.88 -16.62 5.62
CA GLN A 507 4.89 -15.59 5.57
C GLN A 507 5.24 -15.49 4.09
N ASN A 508 4.56 -14.58 3.40
CA ASN A 508 5.00 -14.15 2.11
C ASN A 508 6.45 -13.73 2.32
N ALA A 509 7.37 -14.55 1.85
CA ALA A 509 8.69 -14.08 1.49
C ALA A 509 8.44 -13.09 0.33
N LEU A 510 7.85 -11.95 0.66
CA LEU A 510 7.67 -10.84 -0.23
C LEU A 510 9.08 -10.43 -0.62
N LEU A 511 9.45 -10.79 -1.82
CA LEU A 511 10.56 -10.16 -2.53
C LEU A 511 10.19 -8.67 -2.62
N ILE A 512 10.55 -7.92 -1.57
CA ILE A 512 10.39 -6.47 -1.57
C ILE A 512 11.41 -5.94 -2.55
N GLU A 513 10.94 -5.57 -3.72
CA GLU A 513 11.79 -4.92 -4.71
C GLU A 513 12.32 -3.62 -4.15
N LEU A 514 13.64 -3.46 -4.19
CA LEU A 514 14.31 -2.20 -3.91
C LEU A 514 14.55 -1.49 -5.25
N PRO A 515 13.63 -0.61 -5.69
CA PRO A 515 13.81 0.13 -6.93
C PRO A 515 15.06 0.99 -6.83
N GLU A 516 15.74 1.26 -7.94
CA GLU A 516 16.87 2.19 -7.95
C GLU A 516 16.47 3.57 -7.43
N TYR A 517 17.42 4.27 -6.79
CA TYR A 517 17.18 5.66 -6.41
C TYR A 517 17.03 6.53 -7.66
N LYS A 518 15.93 7.26 -7.70
CA LYS A 518 15.63 8.21 -8.79
C LYS A 518 15.55 9.61 -8.22
N THR A 519 16.02 10.59 -8.99
CA THR A 519 15.70 11.98 -8.69
C THR A 519 14.20 12.20 -8.92
N PRO A 520 13.45 12.62 -7.88
CA PRO A 520 12.01 12.81 -8.01
C PRO A 520 11.63 13.75 -9.15
N ASN A 521 10.66 13.33 -9.95
CA ASN A 521 10.17 14.15 -11.06
C ASN A 521 9.12 15.13 -10.54
N GLY A 522 9.41 16.44 -10.63
CA GLY A 522 8.52 17.49 -10.12
C GLY A 522 7.10 17.44 -10.68
N ARG A 523 6.91 17.01 -11.95
CA ARG A 523 5.57 16.86 -12.55
C ARG A 523 4.80 15.69 -11.92
N THR A 524 5.45 14.55 -11.72
CA THR A 524 4.85 13.36 -11.10
C THR A 524 4.46 13.65 -9.66
N VAL A 525 5.36 14.27 -8.90
CA VAL A 525 5.13 14.69 -7.52
C VAL A 525 3.95 15.67 -7.44
N ALA A 526 3.90 16.69 -8.32
CA ALA A 526 2.80 17.66 -8.34
C ALA A 526 1.45 17.02 -8.64
N ILE A 527 1.37 16.10 -9.62
CA ILE A 527 0.14 15.38 -9.95
C ILE A 527 -0.31 14.52 -8.75
N TYR A 528 0.61 13.77 -8.15
CA TYR A 528 0.31 12.92 -6.99
C TYR A 528 -0.24 13.74 -5.81
N VAL A 529 0.43 14.84 -5.47
CA VAL A 529 0.00 15.74 -4.38
C VAL A 529 -1.38 16.32 -4.67
N TRP A 530 -1.60 16.79 -5.90
CA TRP A 530 -2.90 17.35 -6.31
C TRP A 530 -4.04 16.32 -6.19
N ASP A 531 -3.81 15.10 -6.64
CA ASP A 531 -4.81 14.02 -6.55
C ASP A 531 -5.13 13.68 -5.08
N LYS A 532 -4.11 13.63 -4.20
CA LYS A 532 -4.33 13.38 -2.76
C LYS A 532 -5.06 14.53 -2.08
N VAL A 533 -4.69 15.78 -2.39
CA VAL A 533 -5.36 16.98 -1.85
C VAL A 533 -6.81 17.07 -2.34
N LYS A 534 -7.05 16.83 -3.63
CA LYS A 534 -8.39 16.78 -4.20
C LYS A 534 -9.24 15.68 -3.55
N ASP A 535 -8.66 14.50 -3.36
CA ASP A 535 -9.29 13.39 -2.66
C ASP A 535 -9.65 13.75 -1.21
N TYR A 536 -8.76 14.43 -0.49
CA TYR A 536 -9.02 14.92 0.85
C TYR A 536 -10.17 15.94 0.88
N LEU A 537 -10.11 16.98 0.06
CA LEU A 537 -11.13 18.03 0.00
C LEU A 537 -12.51 17.49 -0.39
N SER A 538 -12.59 16.63 -1.41
CA SER A 538 -13.88 16.11 -1.88
C SER A 538 -14.50 15.12 -0.90
N LYS A 539 -13.70 14.32 -0.20
CA LYS A 539 -14.14 13.17 0.58
C LYS A 539 -14.23 13.44 2.08
N ALA A 540 -13.20 14.04 2.64
CA ALA A 540 -13.21 14.47 4.04
C ALA A 540 -14.06 15.74 4.20
N GLY A 541 -13.98 16.68 3.25
CA GLY A 541 -14.70 17.95 3.27
C GLY A 541 -16.21 17.76 3.36
N THR A 542 -16.81 16.96 2.48
CA THR A 542 -18.27 16.73 2.51
C THR A 542 -18.73 16.04 3.79
N THR A 543 -17.97 15.05 4.27
CA THR A 543 -18.33 14.30 5.50
C THR A 543 -18.21 15.17 6.73
N ILE A 544 -17.13 15.95 6.84
CA ILE A 544 -16.91 16.85 7.99
C ILE A 544 -17.93 17.99 7.96
N PHE A 545 -18.26 18.54 6.79
CA PHE A 545 -19.28 19.58 6.65
C PHE A 545 -20.63 19.12 7.19
N ILE A 546 -21.12 17.94 6.78
CA ILE A 546 -22.36 17.37 7.29
C ILE A 546 -22.27 17.14 8.81
N ALA A 547 -21.15 16.59 9.26
CA ALA A 547 -20.94 16.33 10.69
C ALA A 547 -20.92 17.61 11.54
N SER A 548 -20.33 18.70 11.02
CA SER A 548 -20.29 20.00 11.70
C SER A 548 -21.68 20.59 11.85
N ILE A 549 -22.52 20.50 10.81
CA ILE A 549 -23.91 20.93 10.88
C ILE A 549 -24.69 20.10 11.92
N VAL A 550 -24.56 18.78 11.88
CA VAL A 550 -25.24 17.90 12.86
C VAL A 550 -24.78 18.22 14.29
N LEU A 551 -23.47 18.41 14.48
CA LEU A 551 -22.91 18.75 15.80
C LEU A 551 -23.42 20.13 16.26
N TRP A 552 -23.46 21.12 15.36
CA TRP A 552 -24.04 22.43 15.66
C TRP A 552 -25.49 22.30 16.16
N PHE A 553 -26.32 21.50 15.46
CA PHE A 553 -27.71 21.23 15.89
C PHE A 553 -27.75 20.61 17.30
N VAL A 554 -26.91 19.61 17.57
CA VAL A 554 -26.88 18.93 18.86
C VAL A 554 -26.43 19.86 20.00
N LEU A 555 -25.52 20.81 19.71
CA LEU A 555 -24.97 21.76 20.70
C LEU A 555 -25.88 22.98 20.95
N ASN A 556 -26.61 23.45 19.91
CA ASN A 556 -27.35 24.71 19.96
C ASN A 556 -28.87 24.52 20.01
N LEU A 557 -29.39 23.29 19.91
CA LEU A 557 -30.80 22.98 20.05
C LEU A 557 -31.03 22.12 21.30
N GLY A 558 -32.12 22.40 21.99
CA GLY A 558 -32.61 21.64 23.12
C GLY A 558 -34.11 21.35 23.01
N PRO A 559 -34.71 20.67 23.99
CA PRO A 559 -36.14 20.35 24.01
C PRO A 559 -37.08 21.56 23.88
N LYS A 560 -36.59 22.77 24.22
CA LYS A 560 -37.34 24.03 24.17
C LYS A 560 -37.05 24.89 22.93
N GLY A 561 -36.25 24.40 21.99
CA GLY A 561 -35.84 25.12 20.77
C GLY A 561 -34.37 25.55 20.81
N PHE A 562 -34.05 26.70 20.20
CA PHE A 562 -32.69 27.25 20.21
C PHE A 562 -32.28 27.67 21.61
N VAL A 563 -31.13 27.21 22.09
CA VAL A 563 -30.63 27.46 23.46
C VAL A 563 -29.38 28.35 23.41
N SER A 564 -29.31 29.29 24.31
CA SER A 564 -28.17 30.15 24.52
C SER A 564 -27.13 29.57 25.48
N ASP A 565 -27.51 28.60 26.29
CA ASP A 565 -26.65 27.87 27.22
C ASP A 565 -26.57 26.40 26.81
N VAL A 566 -25.36 25.90 26.64
CA VAL A 566 -25.12 24.51 26.21
C VAL A 566 -25.67 23.49 27.25
N SER A 567 -25.85 23.87 28.49
CA SER A 567 -26.46 23.02 29.55
C SER A 567 -27.90 22.57 29.23
N ASP A 568 -28.65 23.34 28.45
CA ASP A 568 -30.01 23.02 28.02
C ASP A 568 -30.07 22.32 26.64
N SER A 569 -28.95 22.06 26.02
CA SER A 569 -28.86 21.45 24.70
C SER A 569 -29.07 19.93 24.71
N PHE A 570 -29.36 19.38 23.52
CA PHE A 570 -29.36 17.92 23.32
C PHE A 570 -28.01 17.29 23.65
N ALA A 571 -26.88 18.01 23.44
CA ALA A 571 -25.57 17.54 23.84
C ALA A 571 -25.47 17.30 25.34
N ALA A 572 -26.01 18.22 26.17
CA ALA A 572 -26.04 18.04 27.62
C ALA A 572 -26.90 16.84 28.03
N VAL A 573 -28.06 16.67 27.40
CA VAL A 573 -28.94 15.49 27.66
C VAL A 573 -28.19 14.20 27.34
N ILE A 574 -27.55 14.09 26.19
CA ILE A 574 -26.74 12.93 25.83
C ILE A 574 -25.56 12.77 26.79
N GLY A 575 -24.91 13.87 27.17
CA GLY A 575 -23.83 13.90 28.15
C GLY A 575 -24.23 13.28 29.46
N HIS A 576 -25.38 13.69 30.00
CA HIS A 576 -25.92 13.13 31.25
C HIS A 576 -26.25 11.63 31.17
N VAL A 577 -26.74 11.14 30.03
CA VAL A 577 -26.97 9.70 29.78
C VAL A 577 -25.65 8.92 29.76
N LEU A 578 -24.55 9.51 29.31
CA LEU A 578 -23.25 8.86 29.26
C LEU A 578 -22.48 8.91 30.59
N VAL A 579 -22.80 9.83 31.50
CA VAL A 579 -22.15 9.96 32.82
C VAL A 579 -22.05 8.63 33.58
N PRO A 580 -23.11 7.80 33.73
CA PRO A 580 -23.00 6.52 34.43
C PRO A 580 -21.97 5.56 33.81
N VAL A 581 -21.85 5.57 32.49
CA VAL A 581 -20.91 4.72 31.75
C VAL A 581 -19.47 5.23 31.89
N LEU A 582 -19.26 6.54 31.92
CA LEU A 582 -17.94 7.17 32.01
C LEU A 582 -17.43 7.29 33.45
N ARG A 583 -18.32 7.24 34.45
CA ARG A 583 -17.98 7.37 35.89
C ARG A 583 -16.92 6.35 36.37
N PRO A 584 -16.96 5.05 36.00
CA PRO A 584 -15.92 4.09 36.37
C PRO A 584 -14.53 4.42 35.84
N ALA A 585 -14.44 5.18 34.73
CA ALA A 585 -13.22 5.66 34.15
C ALA A 585 -12.74 7.02 34.71
N GLY A 586 -13.38 7.53 35.77
CA GLY A 586 -13.07 8.84 36.34
C GLY A 586 -13.55 10.04 35.50
N LEU A 587 -14.39 9.82 34.50
CA LEU A 587 -14.86 10.83 33.53
C LEU A 587 -16.38 11.13 33.71
N GLY A 588 -16.84 11.09 34.94
CA GLY A 588 -18.26 11.18 35.29
C GLY A 588 -18.87 12.58 35.25
N GLN A 589 -18.35 13.50 34.44
CA GLN A 589 -18.90 14.85 34.26
C GLN A 589 -19.54 14.95 32.85
N TRP A 590 -20.74 15.55 32.78
CA TRP A 590 -21.45 15.70 31.51
C TRP A 590 -20.68 16.60 30.52
N GLN A 591 -19.98 17.62 31.04
CA GLN A 591 -19.12 18.49 30.20
C GLN A 591 -18.03 17.70 29.52
N VAL A 592 -17.39 16.77 30.25
CA VAL A 592 -16.34 15.88 29.66
C VAL A 592 -16.98 15.00 28.60
N ALA A 593 -18.16 14.44 28.83
CA ALA A 593 -18.86 13.62 27.83
C ALA A 593 -19.19 14.42 26.57
N VAL A 594 -19.66 15.65 26.70
CA VAL A 594 -19.95 16.56 25.58
C VAL A 594 -18.67 16.91 24.81
N ALA A 595 -17.58 17.23 25.52
CA ALA A 595 -16.29 17.52 24.89
C ALA A 595 -15.76 16.31 24.10
N LEU A 596 -15.92 15.08 24.60
CA LEU A 596 -15.53 13.85 23.90
C LEU A 596 -16.40 13.60 22.65
N ILE A 597 -17.71 13.89 22.71
CA ILE A 597 -18.61 13.83 21.54
C ILE A 597 -18.17 14.84 20.47
N SER A 598 -17.91 16.08 20.88
CA SER A 598 -17.44 17.14 19.99
C SER A 598 -16.10 16.77 19.33
N GLY A 599 -15.20 16.11 20.08
CA GLY A 599 -13.94 15.58 19.60
C GLY A 599 -14.04 14.43 18.59
N LEU A 600 -15.24 13.91 18.28
CA LEU A 600 -15.46 13.00 17.16
C LEU A 600 -15.42 13.75 15.83
N SER A 601 -15.80 15.02 15.76
CA SER A 601 -15.68 15.82 14.55
C SER A 601 -14.20 16.07 14.20
N ALA A 602 -13.48 16.67 15.13
CA ALA A 602 -12.03 16.87 15.07
C ALA A 602 -11.46 16.88 16.51
N LYS A 603 -10.29 16.28 16.71
CA LYS A 603 -9.78 16.03 18.08
C LYS A 603 -9.45 17.30 18.86
N GLU A 604 -8.97 18.33 18.20
CA GLU A 604 -8.70 19.63 18.82
C GLU A 604 -9.95 20.34 19.33
N VAL A 605 -11.12 20.02 18.80
CA VAL A 605 -12.40 20.60 19.27
C VAL A 605 -12.68 20.24 20.73
N VAL A 606 -12.08 19.19 21.28
CA VAL A 606 -12.15 18.88 22.70
C VAL A 606 -11.70 20.07 23.54
N VAL A 607 -10.55 20.68 23.20
CA VAL A 607 -9.99 21.84 23.92
C VAL A 607 -10.94 23.04 23.83
N SER A 608 -11.42 23.35 22.62
CA SER A 608 -12.36 24.44 22.38
C SER A 608 -13.71 24.20 23.10
N SER A 609 -14.15 22.94 23.18
CA SER A 609 -15.36 22.60 23.93
C SER A 609 -15.22 22.86 25.44
N PHE A 610 -14.06 22.59 26.04
CA PHE A 610 -13.79 22.98 27.42
C PHE A 610 -13.86 24.50 27.62
N SER A 611 -13.33 25.29 26.67
CA SER A 611 -13.42 26.76 26.65
C SER A 611 -14.90 27.21 26.76
N VAL A 612 -15.72 26.69 25.86
CA VAL A 612 -17.14 27.05 25.77
C VAL A 612 -17.94 26.56 27.01
N LEU A 613 -17.75 25.29 27.38
CA LEU A 613 -18.53 24.65 28.48
C LEU A 613 -18.23 25.21 29.86
N TYR A 614 -17.07 25.79 30.07
CA TYR A 614 -16.65 26.41 31.32
C TYR A 614 -16.60 27.95 31.25
N GLY A 615 -17.01 28.56 30.11
CA GLY A 615 -17.11 30.02 29.94
C GLY A 615 -15.74 30.74 29.96
N ILE A 616 -14.66 30.09 29.48
CA ILE A 616 -13.31 30.61 29.53
C ILE A 616 -12.91 31.02 28.11
N ASN A 617 -12.62 32.29 27.87
CA ASN A 617 -12.32 32.83 26.52
C ASN A 617 -11.07 32.22 25.86
N ASN A 618 -10.03 31.91 26.64
CA ASN A 618 -8.79 31.30 26.12
C ASN A 618 -8.18 30.35 27.15
N VAL A 619 -8.47 29.07 27.01
CA VAL A 619 -7.95 28.00 27.90
C VAL A 619 -6.44 27.77 27.74
N ASN A 620 -5.83 28.21 26.65
CA ASN A 620 -4.38 28.04 26.42
C ASN A 620 -3.55 29.15 27.09
N SER A 621 -4.17 30.18 27.63
CA SER A 621 -3.46 31.20 28.41
C SER A 621 -3.23 30.70 29.86
N ALA A 622 -2.15 31.16 30.50
CA ALA A 622 -1.86 30.79 31.90
C ALA A 622 -3.02 31.07 32.83
N ALA A 623 -3.70 32.22 32.67
CA ALA A 623 -4.91 32.57 33.46
C ALA A 623 -6.08 31.64 33.14
N GLY A 624 -6.29 31.28 31.87
CA GLY A 624 -7.35 30.37 31.44
C GLY A 624 -7.12 28.94 31.94
N MET A 625 -5.91 28.43 31.89
CA MET A 625 -5.54 27.13 32.47
C MET A 625 -5.79 27.07 33.97
N THR A 626 -5.42 28.13 34.70
CA THR A 626 -5.68 28.22 36.17
C THR A 626 -7.18 28.27 36.47
N ALA A 627 -7.97 29.03 35.71
CA ALA A 627 -9.41 29.09 35.86
C ALA A 627 -10.08 27.73 35.58
N LEU A 628 -9.66 27.05 34.47
CA LEU A 628 -10.20 25.73 34.13
C LEU A 628 -9.83 24.68 35.18
N SER A 629 -8.57 24.66 35.63
CA SER A 629 -8.10 23.69 36.63
C SER A 629 -8.86 23.85 37.96
N SER A 630 -9.13 25.10 38.39
CA SER A 630 -9.90 25.36 39.62
C SER A 630 -11.34 24.92 39.49
N GLN A 631 -12.02 25.17 38.37
CA GLN A 631 -13.40 24.73 38.15
C GLN A 631 -13.50 23.18 38.07
N LEU A 632 -12.56 22.55 37.41
CA LEU A 632 -12.46 21.08 37.33
C LEU A 632 -12.20 20.49 38.73
N ALA A 633 -11.30 21.07 39.52
CA ALA A 633 -10.99 20.65 40.87
C ALA A 633 -12.20 20.77 41.80
N MET A 634 -12.99 21.85 41.72
CA MET A 634 -14.24 22.00 42.46
C MET A 634 -15.27 20.91 42.12
N ALA A 635 -15.23 20.37 40.88
CA ALA A 635 -16.06 19.27 40.44
C ALA A 635 -15.46 17.88 40.77
N GLY A 636 -14.36 17.82 41.53
CA GLY A 636 -13.71 16.57 41.94
C GLY A 636 -12.84 15.94 40.84
N PHE A 637 -12.43 16.73 39.84
CA PHE A 637 -11.56 16.27 38.75
C PHE A 637 -10.09 16.58 39.07
N GLY A 638 -9.32 15.56 39.40
CA GLY A 638 -7.92 15.66 39.78
C GLY A 638 -6.94 15.18 38.69
N GLY A 639 -5.65 15.07 39.03
CA GLY A 639 -4.60 14.63 38.10
C GLY A 639 -4.83 13.23 37.53
N VAL A 640 -5.35 12.30 38.34
CA VAL A 640 -5.67 10.93 37.89
C VAL A 640 -6.79 10.96 36.84
N ASN A 641 -7.83 11.80 37.05
CA ASN A 641 -8.90 11.98 36.08
C ASN A 641 -8.38 12.60 34.77
N ALA A 642 -7.46 13.58 34.87
CA ALA A 642 -6.84 14.21 33.70
C ALA A 642 -6.03 13.21 32.89
N TYR A 643 -5.25 12.36 33.54
CA TYR A 643 -4.49 11.32 32.88
C TYR A 643 -5.41 10.26 32.23
N ALA A 644 -6.46 9.83 32.93
CA ALA A 644 -7.49 8.94 32.38
C ALA A 644 -8.19 9.54 31.16
N LEU A 645 -8.49 10.85 31.16
CA LEU A 645 -9.05 11.56 30.01
C LEU A 645 -8.08 11.56 28.83
N MET A 646 -6.80 11.82 29.05
CA MET A 646 -5.78 11.78 28.01
C MET A 646 -5.63 10.39 27.39
N ILE A 647 -5.66 9.31 28.22
CA ILE A 647 -5.68 7.91 27.74
C ILE A 647 -6.96 7.62 26.94
N PHE A 648 -8.11 8.07 27.42
CA PHE A 648 -9.35 7.92 26.65
C PHE A 648 -9.23 8.62 25.29
N CYS A 649 -8.76 9.88 25.26
CA CYS A 649 -8.55 10.64 24.04
C CYS A 649 -7.51 10.03 23.09
N LEU A 650 -6.51 9.31 23.63
CA LEU A 650 -5.54 8.55 22.86
C LEU A 650 -6.18 7.35 22.16
N LEU A 651 -6.98 6.56 22.87
CA LEU A 651 -7.40 5.23 22.41
C LEU A 651 -8.78 5.21 21.74
N TYR A 652 -9.64 6.25 21.95
CA TYR A 652 -11.00 6.23 21.42
C TYR A 652 -11.03 6.48 19.90
N SER A 653 -12.20 6.25 19.31
CA SER A 653 -12.48 6.33 17.89
C SER A 653 -11.80 7.55 17.22
N PRO A 654 -11.21 7.39 16.04
CA PRO A 654 -10.65 8.51 15.28
C PRO A 654 -11.76 9.52 14.90
N CYS A 655 -11.36 10.66 14.33
CA CYS A 655 -12.30 11.66 13.83
C CYS A 655 -13.21 11.08 12.72
N ILE A 656 -14.38 11.72 12.52
CA ILE A 656 -15.38 11.29 11.53
C ILE A 656 -14.77 11.15 10.12
N ALA A 657 -13.83 12.02 9.76
CA ALA A 657 -13.12 11.91 8.47
C ALA A 657 -12.36 10.59 8.33
N ALA A 658 -11.69 10.14 9.39
CA ALA A 658 -10.98 8.87 9.39
C ALA A 658 -11.94 7.67 9.36
N VAL A 659 -13.07 7.74 10.07
CA VAL A 659 -14.13 6.72 10.04
C VAL A 659 -14.71 6.59 8.62
N ALA A 660 -15.02 7.72 7.97
CA ALA A 660 -15.53 7.74 6.60
C ALA A 660 -14.51 7.16 5.60
N THR A 661 -13.23 7.50 5.78
CA THR A 661 -12.13 6.94 4.97
C THR A 661 -12.01 5.42 5.20
N THR A 662 -12.09 4.97 6.45
CA THR A 662 -12.07 3.54 6.79
C THR A 662 -13.21 2.78 6.11
N LYS A 663 -14.45 3.30 6.15
CA LYS A 663 -15.59 2.69 5.45
C LYS A 663 -15.31 2.55 3.96
N ARG A 664 -14.70 3.55 3.37
CA ARG A 664 -14.39 3.54 1.94
C ARG A 664 -13.32 2.51 1.58
N GLU A 665 -12.23 2.45 2.37
CA GLU A 665 -11.13 1.51 2.14
C GLU A 665 -11.52 0.04 2.43
N THR A 666 -12.44 -0.17 3.36
CA THR A 666 -12.92 -1.53 3.72
C THR A 666 -14.16 -1.97 2.95
N GLY A 667 -14.89 -1.04 2.31
CA GLY A 667 -16.15 -1.28 1.61
C GLY A 667 -17.33 -1.65 2.51
N SER A 668 -17.14 -1.80 3.83
CA SER A 668 -18.14 -2.37 4.75
C SER A 668 -18.46 -1.48 5.95
N TRP A 669 -19.71 -1.05 6.09
CA TRP A 669 -20.19 -0.36 7.29
C TRP A 669 -20.16 -1.25 8.53
N ARG A 670 -20.48 -2.55 8.41
CA ARG A 670 -20.46 -3.49 9.55
C ARG A 670 -19.08 -3.57 10.17
N TRP A 671 -18.05 -3.68 9.33
CA TRP A 671 -16.66 -3.74 9.78
C TRP A 671 -16.23 -2.41 10.42
N THR A 672 -16.56 -1.27 9.79
CA THR A 672 -16.21 0.07 10.31
C THR A 672 -16.85 0.36 11.64
N ILE A 673 -18.16 0.05 11.81
CA ILE A 673 -18.85 0.20 13.09
C ILE A 673 -18.24 -0.72 14.15
N GLY A 674 -17.94 -1.98 13.80
CA GLY A 674 -17.25 -2.92 14.68
C GLY A 674 -15.91 -2.39 15.17
N MET A 675 -15.10 -1.78 14.28
CA MET A 675 -13.83 -1.14 14.61
C MET A 675 -14.04 0.04 15.60
N VAL A 676 -15.01 0.92 15.32
CA VAL A 676 -15.31 2.08 16.20
C VAL A 676 -15.73 1.61 17.59
N LEU A 677 -16.61 0.61 17.67
CA LEU A 677 -17.05 0.05 18.96
C LEU A 677 -15.91 -0.62 19.71
N PHE A 678 -15.06 -1.37 19.01
CA PHE A 678 -13.85 -1.97 19.58
C PHE A 678 -12.92 -0.91 20.16
N GLN A 679 -12.64 0.17 19.44
CA GLN A 679 -11.77 1.26 19.90
C GLN A 679 -12.38 2.00 21.10
N LEU A 680 -13.70 2.23 21.12
CA LEU A 680 -14.40 2.81 22.27
C LEU A 680 -14.29 1.90 23.51
N ALA A 681 -14.45 0.60 23.34
CA ALA A 681 -14.31 -0.36 24.43
C ALA A 681 -12.88 -0.38 24.99
N VAL A 682 -11.85 -0.38 24.10
CA VAL A 682 -10.44 -0.32 24.50
C VAL A 682 -10.12 0.99 25.23
N ALA A 683 -10.63 2.12 24.72
CA ALA A 683 -10.43 3.43 25.35
C ALA A 683 -11.07 3.49 26.74
N TRP A 684 -12.29 3.00 26.86
CA TRP A 684 -13.00 2.94 28.13
C TRP A 684 -12.28 2.02 29.14
N ALA A 685 -11.89 0.83 28.72
CA ALA A 685 -11.15 -0.11 29.57
C ALA A 685 -9.79 0.45 29.99
N GLY A 686 -9.05 1.07 29.07
CA GLY A 686 -7.76 1.69 29.36
C GLY A 686 -7.87 2.86 30.33
N ALA A 687 -8.84 3.76 30.12
CA ALA A 687 -9.10 4.88 31.04
C ALA A 687 -9.56 4.40 32.41
N MET A 688 -10.44 3.40 32.47
CA MET A 688 -10.93 2.80 33.72
C MET A 688 -9.75 2.16 34.48
N LEU A 689 -8.90 1.38 33.82
CA LEU A 689 -7.75 0.76 34.44
C LEU A 689 -6.81 1.81 35.04
N VAL A 690 -6.50 2.85 34.28
CA VAL A 690 -5.63 3.95 34.74
C VAL A 690 -6.27 4.71 35.92
N PHE A 691 -7.55 4.99 35.85
CA PHE A 691 -8.25 5.69 36.94
C PHE A 691 -8.30 4.85 38.20
N GLN A 692 -8.68 3.57 38.12
CA GLN A 692 -8.79 2.68 39.27
C GLN A 692 -7.41 2.42 39.91
N LEU A 693 -6.37 2.14 39.11
CA LEU A 693 -5.03 1.97 39.65
C LEU A 693 -4.46 3.29 40.21
N GLY A 694 -4.68 4.41 39.53
CA GLY A 694 -4.24 5.71 39.97
C GLY A 694 -4.89 6.14 41.30
N SER A 695 -6.19 5.90 41.43
CA SER A 695 -6.93 6.20 42.68
C SER A 695 -6.58 5.30 43.89
N LEU A 696 -5.92 4.16 43.65
CA LEU A 696 -5.38 3.30 44.71
C LEU A 696 -3.99 3.74 45.16
N ILE A 697 -3.22 4.43 44.29
CA ILE A 697 -1.83 4.83 44.56
C ILE A 697 -1.76 6.27 45.10
N PHE A 698 -2.64 7.14 44.60
CA PHE A 698 -2.72 8.56 44.91
C PHE A 698 -4.07 8.92 45.59
#